data_41e8cc0bb1010925caf7b1b327671156
#
_entry.id   41e8cc0bb1010925caf7b1b327671156
#
_cell.length_a   1.000
_cell.length_b   1.000
_cell.length_c   1.000
_cell.angle_alpha   90.00
_cell.angle_beta   90.00
_cell.angle_gamma   90.00
#
_symmetry.space_group_name_H-M   'P 1'
#
loop_
_entity.id
_entity.type
_entity.pdbx_description
1 polymer ?
#
loop_
_entity_poly.entity_id
_entity_poly.type
_entity_poly.pdbx_seq_one_letter_code
_entity_poly.pdbx_strand_id
1 'polypeptide(L)'
;MSFIFRAYHAMQRSRPMSTRGGLPTAAIYVFVNMIKKLRQDFSPLYFAAVFDMSGEVFRDERARTMGPLRKWDSRTQSFVEVSYEGYKANREAMPEDLRRQIPYIRRSLEALHIPILEAIGFEADDVIGTLARQAAAEEHEVFIISGDKDMMQLVTPHVKILNPQKDNLILDPAKVTETLGVPPEKVVDVMALRGDSVDNIPGVPGIGDKGSVKLILQFGSVEAVLDHAAEVGGKIGESLQLNRGAALLSKELVTIDCHVPLELNLAAMETQQPDVEACRELFTELEFTSMLRDLAPSEVGPAIELLDAPTEEQVAAFYAAARENGFAFALDAKEPEAAEEEEEAQQPMNFSLLDAVEEAERKTRSSIGVCAQEGTALCLSLTAELRALLEDSAVPKSIHDWKLALHVLSGLGVNLRGAVDDTMLLSYALNPTHATQALADVAARHGQCAPASLPAAAAALHALVPVLRAEVDKTQVERVYRDIDLPLAPVLFRMEQAGVRIDKGALDGLSKRFSVELERVGEKIFELAGQRFNINSPKQLGVVLFTHLGLPAPASRGKSKAVSTAQDVLEALAAQHDVPRLVLEYRHLSKLKSNYIDALPLLADAESRVHTTFQAAATATGRLSSVNPNLQNIPIRTELGREIRAAFTAAPGTQLLSADYSQIELRLLAHFSGDPLLTKAYAEEIDIHTMTASEVFGVPIENMDKETRGRAKAVNFGIVYGISAFGLAAQLGIPQSEAKAYIERYFSRYQGVREFIERTLEQTRRDGSVRTMFGRVRPIPDIESRNGNQRGFAERTAVNTPLQGTAADLIKLAMIAIDRKLTERKLKTRMVLQVHDELLFEVPADETAEIEELVRTEMEGVVELKVPLVADLGFGANWRDL
;
A
#
# COMPACT_ATOMS: atom_id res chain seq x y z
N MET A 1 23.78 5.39 9.81
CA MET A 1 22.87 4.30 10.24
C MET A 1 21.98 4.69 11.43
N SER A 2 22.51 5.30 12.51
CA SER A 2 21.72 5.74 13.69
C SER A 2 20.47 6.59 13.32
N PHE A 3 20.61 7.52 12.38
CA PHE A 3 19.55 8.38 11.88
C PHE A 3 18.46 7.62 11.11
N ILE A 4 18.86 6.62 10.33
CA ILE A 4 17.97 5.74 9.57
C ILE A 4 17.17 4.81 10.51
N PHE A 5 17.84 4.20 11.50
CA PHE A 5 17.14 3.39 12.51
C PHE A 5 16.11 4.21 13.30
N ARG A 6 16.42 5.48 13.57
CA ARG A 6 15.44 6.37 14.19
C ARG A 6 14.22 6.60 13.30
N ALA A 7 14.42 6.89 12.02
CA ALA A 7 13.32 7.07 11.06
C ALA A 7 12.44 5.82 11.02
N TYR A 8 13.06 4.66 11.00
CA TYR A 8 12.36 3.37 11.03
C TYR A 8 11.54 3.18 12.30
N HIS A 9 12.12 3.42 13.49
CA HIS A 9 11.41 3.23 14.76
C HIS A 9 10.36 4.31 15.05
N ALA A 10 10.48 5.49 14.47
CA ALA A 10 9.48 6.56 14.66
C ALA A 10 8.10 6.13 14.13
N MET A 11 8.06 5.35 13.05
CA MET A 11 6.82 4.91 12.42
C MET A 11 6.32 3.52 12.88
N GLN A 12 7.14 2.73 13.59
CA GLN A 12 6.67 1.44 14.13
C GLN A 12 5.48 1.54 15.10
N ARG A 13 5.22 2.73 15.64
CA ARG A 13 4.09 3.04 16.53
C ARG A 13 2.89 3.62 15.80
N SER A 14 3.05 3.94 14.52
CA SER A 14 2.06 4.52 13.64
C SER A 14 1.64 3.50 12.59
N ARG A 15 0.72 3.86 11.71
CA ARG A 15 0.27 3.03 10.59
C ARG A 15 1.44 2.61 9.69
N PRO A 16 1.59 1.33 9.33
CA PRO A 16 2.62 0.92 8.38
C PRO A 16 2.40 1.63 7.04
N MET A 17 3.44 2.32 6.55
CA MET A 17 3.45 2.93 5.22
C MET A 17 4.14 1.99 4.23
N SER A 18 3.46 1.68 3.15
CA SER A 18 4.01 0.93 2.03
C SER A 18 3.37 1.40 0.73
N THR A 19 4.07 1.24 -0.39
CA THR A 19 3.46 1.40 -1.70
C THR A 19 2.39 0.32 -1.92
N ARG A 20 1.49 0.51 -2.87
CA ARG A 20 0.55 -0.53 -3.31
C ARG A 20 1.24 -1.79 -3.80
N GLY A 21 2.49 -1.68 -4.28
CA GLY A 21 3.36 -2.80 -4.62
C GLY A 21 3.95 -3.54 -3.40
N GLY A 22 3.70 -3.08 -2.18
CA GLY A 22 4.18 -3.70 -0.93
C GLY A 22 5.61 -3.32 -0.53
N LEU A 23 6.21 -2.30 -1.14
CA LEU A 23 7.48 -1.74 -0.70
C LEU A 23 7.26 -0.94 0.59
N PRO A 24 7.89 -1.31 1.73
CA PRO A 24 7.81 -0.48 2.94
C PRO A 24 8.52 0.86 2.70
N THR A 25 7.85 1.97 3.03
CA THR A 25 8.33 3.33 2.73
C THR A 25 8.45 4.23 3.95
N ALA A 26 8.00 3.76 5.10
CA ALA A 26 7.91 4.56 6.33
C ALA A 26 9.24 5.20 6.74
N ALA A 27 10.35 4.43 6.73
CA ALA A 27 11.66 4.96 7.10
C ALA A 27 12.19 5.97 6.08
N ILE A 28 11.93 5.75 4.79
CA ILE A 28 12.32 6.68 3.72
C ILE A 28 11.59 8.02 3.91
N TYR A 29 10.27 7.96 4.09
CA TYR A 29 9.42 9.14 4.26
C TYR A 29 9.87 10.00 5.45
N VAL A 30 10.06 9.37 6.61
CA VAL A 30 10.52 10.07 7.81
C VAL A 30 11.94 10.62 7.63
N PHE A 31 12.84 9.83 7.03
CA PHE A 31 14.21 10.23 6.78
C PHE A 31 14.28 11.48 5.88
N VAL A 32 13.59 11.48 4.75
CA VAL A 32 13.56 12.64 3.83
C VAL A 32 12.98 13.88 4.51
N ASN A 33 11.90 13.75 5.28
CA ASN A 33 11.33 14.87 6.04
C ASN A 33 12.29 15.39 7.11
N MET A 34 13.03 14.52 7.80
CA MET A 34 14.04 14.94 8.77
C MET A 34 15.18 15.70 8.09
N ILE A 35 15.66 15.27 6.91
CA ILE A 35 16.67 15.98 6.12
C ILE A 35 16.13 17.35 5.65
N LYS A 36 14.91 17.40 5.07
CA LYS A 36 14.29 18.68 4.68
C LYS A 36 14.22 19.65 5.84
N LYS A 37 13.75 19.18 7.01
CA LYS A 37 13.66 20.00 8.22
C LYS A 37 15.01 20.52 8.69
N LEU A 38 16.05 19.68 8.72
CA LEU A 38 17.41 20.09 9.08
C LEU A 38 17.94 21.19 8.14
N ARG A 39 17.74 21.03 6.82
CA ARG A 39 18.14 22.07 5.84
C ARG A 39 17.38 23.37 6.08
N GLN A 40 16.11 23.30 6.40
CA GLN A 40 15.27 24.49 6.65
C GLN A 40 15.63 25.17 7.98
N ASP A 41 15.80 24.42 9.08
CA ASP A 41 16.04 24.96 10.43
C ASP A 41 17.44 25.55 10.58
N PHE A 42 18.47 24.95 9.92
CA PHE A 42 19.88 25.31 10.12
C PHE A 42 20.55 25.94 8.91
N SER A 43 19.96 25.87 7.72
CA SER A 43 20.50 26.42 6.46
C SER A 43 22.01 26.20 6.29
N PRO A 44 22.53 24.92 6.38
CA PRO A 44 23.95 24.64 6.38
C PRO A 44 24.57 25.00 5.03
N LEU A 45 25.78 25.59 5.07
CA LEU A 45 26.55 25.88 3.86
C LEU A 45 27.08 24.58 3.21
N TYR A 46 27.45 23.61 4.04
CA TYR A 46 27.98 22.30 3.63
C TYR A 46 27.18 21.20 4.30
N PHE A 47 26.86 20.15 3.58
CA PHE A 47 26.06 19.04 4.10
C PHE A 47 26.51 17.71 3.48
N ALA A 48 26.76 16.71 4.30
CA ALA A 48 27.13 15.37 3.84
C ALA A 48 26.46 14.29 4.72
N ALA A 49 26.27 13.12 4.16
CA ALA A 49 25.78 11.93 4.85
C ALA A 49 26.92 10.90 4.90
N VAL A 50 27.13 10.26 6.05
CA VAL A 50 28.16 9.24 6.24
C VAL A 50 27.52 7.89 6.49
N PHE A 51 27.94 6.86 5.75
CA PHE A 51 27.45 5.50 5.86
C PHE A 51 28.55 4.53 6.26
N ASP A 52 28.16 3.46 6.99
CA ASP A 52 29.03 2.33 7.22
C ASP A 52 29.14 1.47 5.96
N MET A 53 30.34 1.05 5.60
CA MET A 53 30.54 0.02 4.58
C MET A 53 30.40 -1.38 5.16
N SER A 54 29.99 -2.32 4.33
CA SER A 54 29.99 -3.73 4.69
C SER A 54 31.40 -4.30 4.66
N GLY A 55 31.82 -4.96 5.72
CA GLY A 55 33.14 -5.58 5.82
C GLY A 55 33.65 -5.60 7.25
N GLU A 56 34.79 -6.27 7.45
CA GLU A 56 35.49 -6.24 8.74
C GLU A 56 36.18 -4.88 8.93
N VAL A 57 36.07 -4.34 10.15
CA VAL A 57 36.73 -3.11 10.56
C VAL A 57 37.91 -3.44 11.49
N PHE A 58 38.86 -2.53 11.65
CA PHE A 58 40.04 -2.76 12.51
C PHE A 58 39.66 -3.13 13.95
N ARG A 59 38.51 -2.68 14.45
CA ARG A 59 37.99 -3.05 15.79
C ARG A 59 37.63 -4.53 15.91
N ASP A 60 37.18 -5.17 14.84
CA ASP A 60 36.92 -6.62 14.84
C ASP A 60 38.20 -7.42 15.04
N GLU A 61 39.30 -7.01 14.36
CA GLU A 61 40.59 -7.63 14.50
C GLU A 61 41.16 -7.42 15.92
N ARG A 62 41.03 -6.19 16.44
CA ARG A 62 41.46 -5.86 17.80
C ARG A 62 40.68 -6.62 18.85
N ALA A 63 39.39 -6.72 18.72
CA ALA A 63 38.51 -7.44 19.65
C ALA A 63 38.88 -8.94 19.77
N ARG A 64 39.37 -9.57 18.70
CA ARG A 64 39.85 -10.96 18.72
C ARG A 64 41.10 -11.18 19.61
N THR A 65 41.81 -10.13 19.96
CA THR A 65 42.96 -10.20 20.88
C THR A 65 42.55 -10.20 22.36
N MET A 66 41.24 -10.04 22.66
CA MET A 66 40.73 -9.98 24.02
C MET A 66 40.88 -11.34 24.73
N GLY A 67 41.50 -11.32 25.88
CA GLY A 67 41.52 -12.47 26.80
C GLY A 67 40.24 -12.65 27.58
N PRO A 68 40.10 -13.74 28.35
CA PRO A 68 38.88 -13.95 29.17
C PRO A 68 38.76 -12.86 30.26
N LEU A 69 37.51 -12.44 30.48
CA LEU A 69 37.15 -11.48 31.53
C LEU A 69 36.99 -12.15 32.89
N ARG A 70 37.33 -11.44 33.93
CA ARG A 70 37.11 -11.90 35.32
C ARG A 70 35.95 -11.15 35.94
N LYS A 71 34.81 -11.83 36.12
CA LYS A 71 33.59 -11.25 36.70
C LYS A 71 33.32 -11.83 38.08
N TRP A 72 32.91 -10.98 39.03
CA TRP A 72 32.51 -11.45 40.36
C TRP A 72 31.21 -12.24 40.31
N ASP A 73 31.25 -13.48 40.77
CA ASP A 73 30.06 -14.32 40.98
C ASP A 73 29.63 -14.25 42.43
N SER A 74 28.42 -13.76 42.67
CA SER A 74 27.83 -13.66 44.01
C SER A 74 27.50 -15.00 44.69
N ARG A 75 27.36 -16.06 43.89
CA ARG A 75 27.03 -17.39 44.39
C ARG A 75 28.30 -18.10 44.95
N THR A 76 29.36 -18.04 44.18
CA THR A 76 30.66 -18.61 44.55
C THR A 76 31.52 -17.67 45.38
N GLN A 77 31.14 -16.41 45.50
CA GLN A 77 31.90 -15.34 46.16
C GLN A 77 33.36 -15.24 45.68
N SER A 78 33.55 -15.45 44.38
CA SER A 78 34.86 -15.45 43.73
C SER A 78 34.77 -14.83 42.32
N PHE A 79 35.92 -14.44 41.76
CA PHE A 79 36.01 -14.04 40.38
C PHE A 79 36.07 -15.26 39.47
N VAL A 80 35.11 -15.35 38.53
CA VAL A 80 35.00 -16.43 37.52
C VAL A 80 35.38 -15.88 36.14
N GLU A 81 35.95 -16.75 35.32
CA GLU A 81 36.29 -16.43 33.94
C GLU A 81 35.02 -16.49 33.08
N VAL A 82 34.87 -15.44 32.19
CA VAL A 82 33.83 -15.35 31.21
C VAL A 82 34.46 -15.07 29.84
N SER A 83 34.10 -15.86 28.85
CA SER A 83 34.59 -15.65 27.48
C SER A 83 33.98 -14.38 26.89
N TYR A 84 34.74 -13.67 26.09
CA TYR A 84 34.27 -12.52 25.34
C TYR A 84 33.79 -12.97 23.95
N GLU A 85 32.58 -12.61 23.58
CA GLU A 85 31.94 -13.08 22.33
C GLU A 85 32.31 -12.26 21.08
N GLY A 86 33.01 -11.13 21.25
CA GLY A 86 33.47 -10.26 20.16
C GLY A 86 32.78 -8.89 20.10
N TYR A 87 33.35 -7.99 19.32
CA TYR A 87 32.86 -6.64 19.11
C TYR A 87 31.51 -6.71 18.37
N LYS A 88 30.51 -5.94 18.82
CA LYS A 88 29.15 -5.88 18.27
C LYS A 88 28.40 -7.23 18.16
N ALA A 89 28.88 -8.29 18.85
CA ALA A 89 28.24 -9.59 18.80
C ALA A 89 26.77 -9.60 19.29
N ASN A 90 26.39 -8.62 20.11
CA ASN A 90 25.02 -8.46 20.63
C ASN A 90 24.09 -7.71 19.68
N ARG A 91 24.56 -7.20 18.54
CA ARG A 91 23.71 -6.45 17.61
C ARG A 91 22.76 -7.40 16.86
N GLU A 92 21.46 -7.11 16.96
CA GLU A 92 20.46 -7.80 16.14
C GLU A 92 20.67 -7.50 14.65
N ALA A 93 20.39 -8.47 13.78
CA ALA A 93 20.43 -8.26 12.35
C ALA A 93 19.42 -7.16 11.94
N MET A 94 19.82 -6.34 10.95
CA MET A 94 18.92 -5.30 10.41
C MET A 94 17.61 -5.93 9.93
N PRO A 95 16.43 -5.40 10.34
CA PRO A 95 15.14 -5.86 9.84
C PRO A 95 15.08 -5.85 8.32
N GLU A 96 14.48 -6.87 7.74
CA GLU A 96 14.45 -7.04 6.28
C GLU A 96 13.72 -5.90 5.57
N ASP A 97 12.60 -5.43 6.15
CA ASP A 97 11.83 -4.29 5.67
C ASP A 97 12.61 -2.97 5.73
N LEU A 98 13.53 -2.78 6.69
CA LEU A 98 14.44 -1.65 6.70
C LEU A 98 15.54 -1.80 5.65
N ARG A 99 16.09 -3.00 5.49
CA ARG A 99 17.14 -3.29 4.49
C ARG A 99 16.69 -2.91 3.08
N ARG A 100 15.41 -3.16 2.75
CA ARG A 100 14.80 -2.78 1.47
C ARG A 100 14.76 -1.28 1.23
N GLN A 101 14.66 -0.48 2.28
CA GLN A 101 14.53 0.96 2.20
C GLN A 101 15.89 1.67 2.04
N ILE A 102 17.01 1.02 2.40
CA ILE A 102 18.36 1.63 2.33
C ILE A 102 18.71 2.11 0.91
N PRO A 103 18.51 1.34 -0.17
CA PRO A 103 18.80 1.83 -1.53
C PRO A 103 18.02 3.10 -1.89
N TYR A 104 16.77 3.19 -1.48
CA TYR A 104 15.92 4.36 -1.73
C TYR A 104 16.31 5.56 -0.87
N ILE A 105 16.80 5.34 0.34
CA ILE A 105 17.39 6.41 1.19
C ILE A 105 18.63 6.98 0.51
N ARG A 106 19.49 6.14 -0.09
CA ARG A 106 20.67 6.60 -0.85
C ARG A 106 20.24 7.39 -2.09
N ARG A 107 19.31 6.88 -2.90
CA ARG A 107 18.73 7.61 -4.04
C ARG A 107 18.11 8.95 -3.61
N SER A 108 17.47 9.02 -2.43
CA SER A 108 16.93 10.28 -1.90
C SER A 108 18.03 11.30 -1.58
N LEU A 109 19.16 10.86 -1.05
CA LEU A 109 20.32 11.74 -0.80
C LEU A 109 20.93 12.24 -2.10
N GLU A 110 21.09 11.36 -3.09
CA GLU A 110 21.60 11.70 -4.43
C GLU A 110 20.68 12.74 -5.12
N ALA A 111 19.35 12.51 -5.11
CA ALA A 111 18.38 13.44 -5.66
C ALA A 111 18.33 14.79 -4.90
N LEU A 112 18.65 14.78 -3.62
CA LEU A 112 18.77 15.99 -2.80
C LEU A 112 20.16 16.68 -2.91
N HIS A 113 21.05 16.19 -3.76
CA HIS A 113 22.44 16.63 -3.90
C HIS A 113 23.20 16.61 -2.57
N ILE A 114 23.04 15.56 -1.77
CA ILE A 114 23.75 15.35 -0.52
C ILE A 114 24.79 14.24 -0.74
N PRO A 115 26.09 14.54 -0.73
CA PRO A 115 27.10 13.53 -0.98
C PRO A 115 27.13 12.48 0.13
N ILE A 116 27.32 11.22 -0.28
CA ILE A 116 27.45 10.06 0.60
C ILE A 116 28.93 9.73 0.73
N LEU A 117 29.41 9.70 1.98
CA LEU A 117 30.81 9.44 2.30
C LEU A 117 30.95 8.09 3.00
N GLU A 118 31.94 7.31 2.59
CA GLU A 118 32.20 5.96 3.08
C GLU A 118 33.72 5.70 3.02
N ALA A 119 34.26 4.90 3.94
CA ALA A 119 35.65 4.47 3.91
C ALA A 119 35.76 2.96 4.19
N ILE A 120 36.54 2.25 3.34
CA ILE A 120 36.74 0.81 3.50
C ILE A 120 37.60 0.53 4.74
N GLY A 121 37.15 -0.38 5.60
CA GLY A 121 37.87 -0.81 6.81
C GLY A 121 37.68 0.11 8.03
N PHE A 122 36.89 1.21 7.88
CA PHE A 122 36.57 2.16 8.94
C PHE A 122 35.05 2.25 9.14
N GLU A 123 34.64 2.62 10.35
CA GLU A 123 33.26 2.89 10.66
C GLU A 123 32.86 4.33 10.29
N ALA A 124 31.56 4.57 10.12
CA ALA A 124 31.05 5.92 9.85
C ALA A 124 31.50 6.94 10.91
N ASP A 125 31.60 6.50 12.16
CA ASP A 125 32.04 7.35 13.28
C ASP A 125 33.48 7.84 13.12
N ASP A 126 34.37 7.01 12.58
CA ASP A 126 35.77 7.36 12.29
C ASP A 126 35.85 8.37 11.14
N VAL A 127 35.07 8.16 10.10
CA VAL A 127 34.94 9.12 8.98
C VAL A 127 34.42 10.48 9.48
N ILE A 128 33.36 10.48 10.29
CA ILE A 128 32.80 11.70 10.89
C ILE A 128 33.86 12.41 11.75
N GLY A 129 34.55 11.66 12.63
CA GLY A 129 35.57 12.21 13.53
C GLY A 129 36.73 12.85 12.76
N THR A 130 37.20 12.19 11.70
CA THR A 130 38.28 12.68 10.83
C THR A 130 37.86 13.98 10.13
N LEU A 131 36.70 13.99 9.47
CA LEU A 131 36.28 15.17 8.72
C LEU A 131 35.87 16.34 9.64
N ALA A 132 35.25 16.05 10.77
CA ALA A 132 34.94 17.09 11.78
C ALA A 132 36.19 17.75 12.33
N ARG A 133 37.28 16.98 12.56
CA ARG A 133 38.54 17.50 13.00
C ARG A 133 39.25 18.37 11.94
N GLN A 134 39.21 17.92 10.66
CA GLN A 134 39.78 18.68 9.54
C GLN A 134 39.02 20.02 9.37
N ALA A 135 37.67 19.98 9.35
CA ALA A 135 36.87 21.19 9.23
C ALA A 135 37.04 22.17 10.43
N ALA A 136 37.18 21.65 11.66
CA ALA A 136 37.48 22.47 12.83
C ALA A 136 38.87 23.12 12.79
N ALA A 137 39.83 22.45 12.16
CA ALA A 137 41.20 23.02 11.95
C ALA A 137 41.20 24.17 10.92
N GLU A 138 40.20 24.22 10.05
CA GLU A 138 39.93 25.32 9.12
C GLU A 138 38.97 26.38 9.71
N GLU A 139 38.72 26.34 11.00
CA GLU A 139 37.86 27.26 11.78
C GLU A 139 36.34 27.19 11.41
N HIS A 140 35.91 26.10 10.77
CA HIS A 140 34.48 25.88 10.51
C HIS A 140 33.73 25.42 11.77
N GLU A 141 32.50 25.87 11.93
CA GLU A 141 31.59 25.35 12.93
C GLU A 141 30.90 24.07 12.40
N VAL A 142 31.10 22.95 13.11
CA VAL A 142 30.67 21.62 12.69
C VAL A 142 29.56 21.10 13.60
N PHE A 143 28.44 20.66 13.01
CA PHE A 143 27.36 19.95 13.70
C PHE A 143 27.33 18.48 13.31
N ILE A 144 27.68 17.58 14.21
CA ILE A 144 27.51 16.14 14.06
C ILE A 144 26.07 15.78 14.45
N ILE A 145 25.29 15.32 13.48
CA ILE A 145 23.90 14.95 13.72
C ILE A 145 23.83 13.49 14.16
N SER A 146 23.82 13.27 15.47
CA SER A 146 23.81 11.93 16.06
C SER A 146 23.13 11.90 17.43
N GLY A 147 22.50 10.75 17.74
CA GLY A 147 22.02 10.45 19.09
C GLY A 147 23.00 9.59 19.89
N ASP A 148 24.15 9.23 19.27
CA ASP A 148 25.15 8.37 19.86
C ASP A 148 25.98 9.10 20.93
N LYS A 149 26.16 8.46 22.08
CA LYS A 149 26.94 9.01 23.19
C LYS A 149 28.43 9.00 22.92
N ASP A 150 28.89 8.09 22.06
CA ASP A 150 30.31 7.90 21.74
C ASP A 150 30.85 9.13 21.00
N MET A 151 30.02 9.78 20.20
CA MET A 151 30.34 11.03 19.50
C MET A 151 30.68 12.18 20.46
N MET A 152 30.29 12.13 21.74
CA MET A 152 30.59 13.19 22.72
C MET A 152 32.11 13.38 22.93
N GLN A 153 32.96 12.40 22.63
CA GLN A 153 34.42 12.51 22.65
C GLN A 153 34.96 13.48 21.58
N LEU A 154 34.17 13.76 20.52
CA LEU A 154 34.55 14.64 19.41
C LEU A 154 34.23 16.12 19.66
N VAL A 155 33.46 16.41 20.71
CA VAL A 155 32.97 17.77 21.00
C VAL A 155 34.11 18.71 21.40
N THR A 156 34.19 19.85 20.70
CA THR A 156 35.14 20.93 20.93
C THR A 156 34.42 22.28 20.84
N PRO A 157 35.05 23.44 21.04
CA PRO A 157 34.39 24.72 20.77
C PRO A 157 33.86 24.87 19.34
N HIS A 158 34.49 24.22 18.32
CA HIS A 158 34.08 24.24 16.92
C HIS A 158 33.26 23.04 16.49
N VAL A 159 33.27 21.93 17.24
CA VAL A 159 32.52 20.72 16.93
C VAL A 159 31.43 20.50 17.98
N LYS A 160 30.20 20.52 17.57
CA LYS A 160 29.00 20.30 18.42
C LYS A 160 28.19 19.09 17.92
N ILE A 161 27.45 18.45 18.83
CA ILE A 161 26.51 17.39 18.44
C ILE A 161 25.11 17.98 18.48
N LEU A 162 24.38 17.78 17.38
CA LEU A 162 22.95 18.02 17.32
C LEU A 162 22.22 16.68 17.55
N ASN A 163 21.53 16.56 18.70
CA ASN A 163 20.78 15.35 19.04
C ASN A 163 19.31 15.48 18.65
N PRO A 164 18.89 14.92 17.53
CA PRO A 164 17.50 15.02 17.07
C PRO A 164 16.52 14.15 17.89
N GLN A 165 17.01 13.28 18.77
CA GLN A 165 16.17 12.48 19.67
C GLN A 165 15.67 13.27 20.88
N LYS A 166 16.33 14.41 21.18
CA LYS A 166 16.04 15.29 22.30
C LYS A 166 15.72 16.70 21.81
N ASP A 167 14.78 16.82 20.90
CA ASP A 167 14.26 18.10 20.40
C ASP A 167 15.36 19.02 19.81
N ASN A 168 16.25 18.43 19.02
CA ASN A 168 17.43 19.10 18.45
C ASN A 168 18.38 19.72 19.51
N LEU A 169 18.53 19.05 20.65
CA LEU A 169 19.46 19.47 21.69
C LEU A 169 20.89 19.58 21.16
N ILE A 170 21.48 20.76 21.27
CA ILE A 170 22.89 20.99 20.94
C ILE A 170 23.76 20.67 22.16
N LEU A 171 24.74 19.78 21.95
CA LEU A 171 25.73 19.40 22.95
C LEU A 171 27.05 20.09 22.61
N ASP A 172 27.37 21.14 23.36
CA ASP A 172 28.66 21.79 23.42
C ASP A 172 29.50 21.20 24.57
N PRO A 173 30.76 21.60 24.79
CA PRO A 173 31.58 21.07 25.87
C PRO A 173 30.97 21.22 27.26
N ALA A 174 30.26 22.29 27.53
CA ALA A 174 29.58 22.52 28.81
C ALA A 174 28.42 21.53 29.00
N LYS A 175 27.62 21.35 27.99
CA LYS A 175 26.46 20.43 27.98
C LYS A 175 26.87 18.96 28.03
N VAL A 176 28.00 18.59 27.42
CA VAL A 176 28.59 17.25 27.58
C VAL A 176 28.98 17.01 29.03
N THR A 177 29.64 18.00 29.66
CA THR A 177 30.04 17.91 31.06
C THR A 177 28.81 17.79 31.97
N GLU A 178 27.77 18.57 31.75
CA GLU A 178 26.49 18.47 32.50
C GLU A 178 25.84 17.07 32.31
N THR A 179 25.91 16.49 31.09
CA THR A 179 25.23 15.25 30.74
C THR A 179 25.96 14.00 31.24
N LEU A 180 27.30 13.95 31.11
CA LEU A 180 28.12 12.79 31.45
C LEU A 180 28.88 12.92 32.76
N GLY A 181 28.99 14.15 33.32
CA GLY A 181 29.73 14.43 34.54
C GLY A 181 31.24 14.58 34.33
N VAL A 182 31.72 14.55 33.09
CA VAL A 182 33.13 14.75 32.69
C VAL A 182 33.20 15.59 31.43
N PRO A 183 34.30 16.34 31.20
CA PRO A 183 34.48 17.07 29.95
C PRO A 183 34.77 16.13 28.78
N PRO A 184 34.59 16.58 27.50
CA PRO A 184 34.73 15.73 26.29
C PRO A 184 36.02 14.91 26.23
N GLU A 185 37.14 15.45 26.67
CA GLU A 185 38.47 14.79 26.65
C GLU A 185 38.54 13.58 27.59
N LYS A 186 37.57 13.41 28.50
CA LYS A 186 37.50 12.28 29.46
C LYS A 186 36.43 11.25 29.12
N VAL A 187 35.65 11.48 28.06
CA VAL A 187 34.56 10.60 27.67
C VAL A 187 35.10 9.19 27.35
N VAL A 188 36.19 9.10 26.58
CA VAL A 188 36.84 7.81 26.25
C VAL A 188 37.26 7.05 27.52
N ASP A 189 37.89 7.73 28.50
CA ASP A 189 38.35 7.09 29.74
C ASP A 189 37.15 6.55 30.58
N VAL A 190 36.04 7.30 30.64
CA VAL A 190 34.82 6.87 31.33
C VAL A 190 34.21 5.67 30.63
N MET A 191 34.15 5.66 29.30
CA MET A 191 33.59 4.56 28.52
C MET A 191 34.49 3.33 28.59
N ALA A 192 35.79 3.47 28.61
CA ALA A 192 36.74 2.36 28.76
C ALA A 192 36.53 1.58 30.06
N LEU A 193 36.21 2.29 31.16
CA LEU A 193 35.92 1.65 32.47
C LEU A 193 34.51 1.08 32.54
N ARG A 194 33.52 1.82 32.03
CA ARG A 194 32.11 1.40 32.06
C ARG A 194 31.77 0.29 31.09
N GLY A 195 32.42 0.29 29.93
CA GLY A 195 32.02 -0.50 28.78
C GLY A 195 30.80 0.03 28.05
N ASP A 196 30.41 -0.69 26.99
CA ASP A 196 29.17 -0.46 26.26
C ASP A 196 28.48 -1.80 25.94
N SER A 197 27.25 -1.94 26.41
CA SER A 197 26.43 -3.14 26.18
C SER A 197 25.85 -3.22 24.77
N VAL A 198 25.74 -2.10 24.05
CA VAL A 198 25.22 -2.05 22.68
C VAL A 198 26.27 -2.59 21.71
N ASP A 199 27.51 -2.16 21.85
CA ASP A 199 28.64 -2.57 21.02
C ASP A 199 29.44 -3.73 21.61
N ASN A 200 28.92 -4.33 22.68
CA ASN A 200 29.54 -5.43 23.40
C ASN A 200 30.99 -5.10 23.84
N ILE A 201 31.23 -3.86 24.28
CA ILE A 201 32.53 -3.45 24.85
C ILE A 201 32.49 -3.74 26.33
N PRO A 202 33.41 -4.59 26.85
CA PRO A 202 33.25 -5.19 28.19
C PRO A 202 33.47 -4.22 29.35
N GLY A 203 34.31 -3.20 29.19
CA GLY A 203 34.75 -2.34 30.29
C GLY A 203 35.40 -3.16 31.42
N VAL A 204 35.25 -2.65 32.67
CA VAL A 204 35.70 -3.34 33.87
C VAL A 204 34.46 -3.85 34.63
N PRO A 205 34.27 -5.17 34.78
CA PRO A 205 33.14 -5.74 35.46
C PRO A 205 32.93 -5.19 36.88
N GLY A 206 31.71 -4.67 37.14
CA GLY A 206 31.33 -4.06 38.42
C GLY A 206 31.48 -2.54 38.49
N ILE A 207 31.96 -1.90 37.43
CA ILE A 207 32.03 -0.43 37.30
C ILE A 207 30.93 0.04 36.35
N GLY A 208 29.97 0.79 36.87
CA GLY A 208 28.90 1.41 36.09
C GLY A 208 29.09 2.92 35.94
N ASP A 209 28.07 3.62 35.37
CA ASP A 209 28.12 5.04 35.05
C ASP A 209 28.68 5.94 36.16
N LYS A 210 28.12 5.86 37.37
CA LYS A 210 28.57 6.71 38.49
C LYS A 210 29.97 6.36 38.99
N GLY A 211 30.32 5.06 38.91
CA GLY A 211 31.63 4.58 39.37
C GLY A 211 32.76 5.01 38.45
N SER A 212 32.56 4.88 37.14
CA SER A 212 33.55 5.29 36.14
C SER A 212 33.81 6.78 36.18
N VAL A 213 32.76 7.61 36.22
CA VAL A 213 32.90 9.08 36.37
C VAL A 213 33.67 9.45 37.63
N LYS A 214 33.35 8.87 38.79
CA LYS A 214 34.03 9.15 40.05
C LYS A 214 35.53 8.80 39.98
N LEU A 215 35.86 7.64 39.43
CA LEU A 215 37.25 7.19 39.33
C LEU A 215 38.05 8.10 38.37
N ILE A 216 37.49 8.48 37.22
CA ILE A 216 38.17 9.34 36.25
C ILE A 216 38.33 10.75 36.79
N LEU A 217 37.36 11.31 37.53
CA LEU A 217 37.54 12.62 38.18
C LEU A 217 38.58 12.57 39.28
N GLN A 218 38.75 11.46 39.97
CA GLN A 218 39.75 11.31 41.07
C GLN A 218 41.16 11.06 40.54
N PHE A 219 41.35 10.20 39.52
CA PHE A 219 42.66 9.77 39.08
C PHE A 219 43.09 10.31 37.68
N GLY A 220 42.17 10.90 36.95
CA GLY A 220 42.41 11.63 35.70
C GLY A 220 42.34 10.80 34.42
N SER A 221 42.80 9.54 34.36
CA SER A 221 42.70 8.66 33.18
C SER A 221 42.54 7.20 33.55
N VAL A 222 42.15 6.36 32.58
CA VAL A 222 41.98 4.89 32.80
C VAL A 222 43.31 4.28 33.24
N GLU A 223 44.44 4.68 32.66
CA GLU A 223 45.78 4.20 33.02
C GLU A 223 46.08 4.54 34.51
N ALA A 224 45.86 5.77 34.93
CA ALA A 224 46.06 6.19 36.29
C ALA A 224 45.10 5.46 37.27
N VAL A 225 43.86 5.22 36.91
CA VAL A 225 42.93 4.40 37.72
C VAL A 225 43.47 2.97 37.89
N LEU A 226 43.97 2.37 36.82
CA LEU A 226 44.57 1.03 36.83
C LEU A 226 45.87 0.93 37.65
N ASP A 227 46.71 1.96 37.60
CA ASP A 227 47.95 2.03 38.38
C ASP A 227 47.66 2.23 39.87
N HIS A 228 46.57 2.91 40.25
CA HIS A 228 46.14 3.13 41.63
C HIS A 228 45.02 2.17 42.06
N ALA A 229 44.84 1.02 41.35
CA ALA A 229 43.76 0.06 41.65
C ALA A 229 43.80 -0.51 43.10
N ALA A 230 45.00 -0.60 43.71
CA ALA A 230 45.15 -1.00 45.10
C ALA A 230 44.58 0.05 46.09
N GLU A 231 44.66 1.33 45.76
CA GLU A 231 44.11 2.43 46.58
C GLU A 231 42.59 2.51 46.47
N VAL A 232 41.98 2.09 45.36
CA VAL A 232 40.54 2.00 45.19
C VAL A 232 39.99 0.94 46.13
N GLY A 233 40.71 -0.14 46.31
CA GLY A 233 40.37 -1.19 47.27
C GLY A 233 39.09 -1.95 46.99
N GLY A 234 38.80 -2.94 47.83
CA GLY A 234 37.58 -3.76 47.76
C GLY A 234 37.44 -4.50 46.43
N LYS A 235 36.26 -4.96 46.12
CA LYS A 235 35.92 -5.73 44.88
C LYS A 235 36.19 -4.93 43.60
N ILE A 236 36.07 -3.62 43.63
CA ILE A 236 36.34 -2.78 42.46
C ILE A 236 37.84 -2.69 42.18
N GLY A 237 38.68 -2.49 43.22
CA GLY A 237 40.13 -2.47 43.05
C GLY A 237 40.68 -3.81 42.57
N GLU A 238 40.15 -4.92 43.10
CA GLU A 238 40.49 -6.27 42.63
C GLU A 238 40.04 -6.52 41.18
N SER A 239 38.84 -6.08 40.79
CA SER A 239 38.34 -6.16 39.42
C SER A 239 39.22 -5.35 38.46
N LEU A 240 39.62 -4.14 38.82
CA LEU A 240 40.57 -3.30 38.03
C LEU A 240 41.88 -4.03 37.77
N GLN A 241 42.47 -4.66 38.82
CA GLN A 241 43.74 -5.39 38.69
C GLN A 241 43.60 -6.60 37.78
N LEU A 242 42.55 -7.39 37.96
CA LEU A 242 42.29 -8.62 37.19
C LEU A 242 41.89 -8.34 35.72
N ASN A 243 41.26 -7.21 35.44
CA ASN A 243 40.77 -6.87 34.08
C ASN A 243 41.53 -5.69 33.44
N ARG A 244 42.81 -5.44 33.84
CA ARG A 244 43.66 -4.35 33.32
C ARG A 244 43.71 -4.38 31.79
N GLY A 245 43.98 -5.57 31.19
CA GLY A 245 44.04 -5.73 29.73
C GLY A 245 42.69 -5.42 29.04
N ALA A 246 41.59 -5.85 29.66
CA ALA A 246 40.25 -5.58 29.12
C ALA A 246 39.88 -4.09 29.15
N ALA A 247 40.28 -3.36 30.20
CA ALA A 247 40.08 -1.92 30.29
C ALA A 247 40.84 -1.15 29.20
N LEU A 248 42.11 -1.48 28.97
CA LEU A 248 42.94 -0.86 27.93
C LEU A 248 42.41 -1.16 26.53
N LEU A 249 42.04 -2.42 26.25
CA LEU A 249 41.42 -2.77 24.98
C LEU A 249 40.04 -2.12 24.79
N SER A 250 39.26 -2.01 25.85
CA SER A 250 38.02 -1.25 25.80
C SER A 250 38.26 0.21 25.44
N LYS A 251 39.34 0.84 25.95
CA LYS A 251 39.74 2.18 25.54
C LYS A 251 40.04 2.29 24.04
N GLU A 252 40.76 1.30 23.48
CA GLU A 252 41.06 1.25 22.04
C GLU A 252 39.75 1.12 21.23
N LEU A 253 38.81 0.26 21.66
CA LEU A 253 37.57 -0.01 20.94
C LEU A 253 36.56 1.16 20.96
N VAL A 254 36.51 1.93 22.07
CA VAL A 254 35.62 3.10 22.17
C VAL A 254 36.22 4.37 21.54
N THR A 255 37.53 4.39 21.26
CA THR A 255 38.18 5.56 20.68
C THR A 255 37.81 5.68 19.20
N ILE A 256 37.27 6.81 18.81
CA ILE A 256 37.00 7.14 17.40
C ILE A 256 38.35 7.53 16.74
N ASP A 257 38.67 6.85 15.64
CA ASP A 257 39.90 7.19 14.85
C ASP A 257 39.64 8.44 14.00
N CYS A 258 40.35 9.51 14.31
CA CYS A 258 40.25 10.78 13.57
C CYS A 258 41.34 10.92 12.49
N HIS A 259 41.92 9.83 12.01
CA HIS A 259 43.00 9.80 11.03
C HIS A 259 42.73 8.87 9.85
N VAL A 260 41.45 8.65 9.51
CA VAL A 260 41.04 7.93 8.30
C VAL A 260 41.72 8.61 7.09
N PRO A 261 42.23 7.85 6.10
CA PRO A 261 42.91 8.42 4.93
C PRO A 261 41.89 9.06 3.95
N LEU A 262 41.22 10.09 4.40
CA LEU A 262 40.28 10.90 3.68
C LEU A 262 40.61 12.38 3.81
N GLU A 263 40.48 13.12 2.71
CA GLU A 263 40.65 14.58 2.70
C GLU A 263 39.26 15.27 2.69
N LEU A 264 39.13 16.34 3.44
CA LEU A 264 37.95 17.18 3.46
C LEU A 264 37.78 17.90 2.11
N ASN A 265 36.69 17.68 1.43
CA ASN A 265 36.37 18.36 0.18
C ASN A 265 35.07 19.17 0.34
N LEU A 266 35.20 20.39 0.87
CA LEU A 266 34.04 21.28 1.10
C LEU A 266 33.29 21.62 -0.18
N ALA A 267 33.98 21.75 -1.32
CA ALA A 267 33.34 22.05 -2.59
C ALA A 267 32.37 20.94 -3.03
N ALA A 268 32.68 19.68 -2.71
CA ALA A 268 31.79 18.56 -2.98
C ALA A 268 30.63 18.44 -1.99
N MET A 269 30.72 19.13 -0.85
CA MET A 269 29.67 19.11 0.22
C MET A 269 28.82 20.39 0.22
N GLU A 270 29.08 21.34 -0.69
CA GLU A 270 28.29 22.56 -0.78
C GLU A 270 26.80 22.24 -0.97
N THR A 271 25.97 22.91 -0.17
CA THR A 271 24.51 22.67 -0.21
C THR A 271 23.94 23.20 -1.52
N GLN A 272 23.44 22.30 -2.34
CA GLN A 272 22.83 22.57 -3.63
C GLN A 272 21.29 22.46 -3.55
N GLN A 273 20.61 23.03 -4.53
CA GLN A 273 19.16 22.80 -4.69
C GLN A 273 18.93 21.33 -5.12
N PRO A 274 17.83 20.72 -4.66
CA PRO A 274 17.47 19.35 -5.08
C PRO A 274 17.33 19.24 -6.60
N ASP A 275 17.69 18.10 -7.15
CA ASP A 275 17.30 17.71 -8.50
C ASP A 275 15.80 17.41 -8.51
N VAL A 276 15.02 18.36 -9.06
CA VAL A 276 13.56 18.31 -9.04
C VAL A 276 13.04 17.11 -9.83
N GLU A 277 13.66 16.77 -10.98
CA GLU A 277 13.22 15.64 -11.81
C GLU A 277 13.54 14.30 -11.12
N ALA A 278 14.77 14.13 -10.62
CA ALA A 278 15.13 12.93 -9.89
C ALA A 278 14.28 12.74 -8.61
N CYS A 279 13.97 13.84 -7.90
CA CYS A 279 13.05 13.81 -6.76
C CYS A 279 11.63 13.42 -7.19
N ARG A 280 11.13 13.95 -8.32
CA ARG A 280 9.80 13.64 -8.84
C ARG A 280 9.67 12.18 -9.22
N GLU A 281 10.62 11.64 -9.98
CA GLU A 281 10.65 10.22 -10.34
C GLU A 281 10.65 9.33 -9.08
N LEU A 282 11.55 9.62 -8.14
CA LEU A 282 11.69 8.86 -6.91
C LEU A 282 10.44 8.92 -6.03
N PHE A 283 9.86 10.10 -5.81
CA PHE A 283 8.68 10.26 -4.96
C PHE A 283 7.41 9.74 -5.63
N THR A 284 7.36 9.67 -6.95
CA THR A 284 6.29 8.98 -7.69
C THR A 284 6.39 7.47 -7.48
N GLU A 285 7.60 6.89 -7.62
CA GLU A 285 7.86 5.46 -7.34
C GLU A 285 7.51 5.08 -5.90
N LEU A 286 7.81 5.96 -4.94
CA LEU A 286 7.55 5.76 -3.51
C LEU A 286 6.12 6.14 -3.07
N GLU A 287 5.29 6.67 -3.97
CA GLU A 287 3.93 7.14 -3.71
C GLU A 287 3.86 8.26 -2.63
N PHE A 288 4.87 9.13 -2.58
CA PHE A 288 4.95 10.25 -1.63
C PHE A 288 4.20 11.48 -2.17
N THR A 289 2.88 11.41 -2.21
CA THR A 289 2.01 12.44 -2.81
C THR A 289 2.20 13.83 -2.19
N SER A 290 2.38 13.93 -0.87
CA SER A 290 2.65 15.21 -0.20
C SER A 290 3.99 15.82 -0.64
N MET A 291 5.04 15.00 -0.76
CA MET A 291 6.36 15.47 -1.21
C MET A 291 6.36 15.86 -2.69
N LEU A 292 5.57 15.18 -3.52
CA LEU A 292 5.37 15.54 -4.92
C LEU A 292 4.70 16.91 -5.06
N ARG A 293 3.68 17.19 -4.25
CA ARG A 293 3.03 18.51 -4.22
C ARG A 293 3.98 19.63 -3.79
N ASP A 294 4.87 19.36 -2.83
CA ASP A 294 5.89 20.31 -2.39
C ASP A 294 6.96 20.61 -3.47
N LEU A 295 7.20 19.65 -4.40
CA LEU A 295 8.14 19.81 -5.51
C LEU A 295 7.53 20.51 -6.72
N ALA A 296 6.21 20.55 -6.83
CA ALA A 296 5.55 21.27 -7.92
C ALA A 296 5.94 22.75 -7.87
N PRO A 297 6.24 23.39 -9.02
CA PRO A 297 6.60 24.79 -9.04
C PRO A 297 5.48 25.62 -8.41
N SER A 298 5.86 26.64 -7.64
CA SER A 298 4.89 27.55 -6.98
C SER A 298 4.13 28.41 -8.00
N GLU A 299 4.65 28.53 -9.23
CA GLU A 299 4.02 29.25 -10.33
C GLU A 299 3.77 28.28 -11.48
N VAL A 300 2.53 28.23 -11.93
CA VAL A 300 2.12 27.56 -13.15
C VAL A 300 2.85 28.24 -14.31
N GLY A 301 3.60 27.52 -15.15
CA GLY A 301 4.27 27.93 -16.40
C GLY A 301 4.10 29.39 -16.89
N PRO A 302 4.15 29.74 -18.14
CA PRO A 302 3.91 31.13 -18.55
C PRO A 302 2.62 31.61 -17.87
N ALA A 303 2.72 32.71 -17.10
CA ALA A 303 1.71 33.23 -16.17
C ALA A 303 0.29 33.07 -16.71
N ILE A 304 -0.47 32.12 -16.16
CA ILE A 304 -1.87 31.91 -16.54
C ILE A 304 -2.71 32.91 -15.76
N GLU A 305 -3.44 33.72 -16.51
CA GLU A 305 -4.41 34.65 -15.93
C GLU A 305 -5.65 33.88 -15.44
N LEU A 306 -5.79 33.76 -14.11
CA LEU A 306 -6.93 33.10 -13.48
C LEU A 306 -7.98 34.14 -13.12
N LEU A 307 -9.15 34.06 -13.72
CA LEU A 307 -10.20 35.09 -13.64
C LEU A 307 -11.46 34.54 -12.96
N ASP A 308 -11.65 34.89 -11.70
CA ASP A 308 -12.87 34.55 -10.95
C ASP A 308 -14.08 35.44 -11.35
N ALA A 309 -13.83 36.63 -11.88
CA ALA A 309 -14.84 37.56 -12.39
C ALA A 309 -14.42 38.13 -13.76
N PRO A 310 -14.57 37.33 -14.83
CA PRO A 310 -14.13 37.72 -16.16
C PRO A 310 -14.99 38.84 -16.77
N THR A 311 -14.41 39.67 -17.62
CA THR A 311 -15.14 40.66 -18.38
C THR A 311 -15.94 40.00 -19.53
N GLU A 312 -16.94 40.73 -20.06
CA GLU A 312 -17.73 40.26 -21.25
C GLU A 312 -16.86 39.91 -22.44
N GLU A 313 -15.78 40.69 -22.68
CA GLU A 313 -14.82 40.47 -23.76
C GLU A 313 -14.03 39.14 -23.56
N GLN A 314 -13.57 38.88 -22.35
CA GLN A 314 -12.88 37.61 -21.98
C GLN A 314 -13.81 36.40 -22.10
N VAL A 315 -15.06 36.55 -21.71
CA VAL A 315 -16.09 35.51 -21.86
C VAL A 315 -16.37 35.22 -23.34
N ALA A 316 -16.52 36.28 -24.18
CA ALA A 316 -16.73 36.12 -25.62
C ALA A 316 -15.53 35.45 -26.30
N ALA A 317 -14.30 35.83 -25.91
CA ALA A 317 -13.07 35.20 -26.41
C ALA A 317 -13.01 33.70 -26.06
N PHE A 318 -13.36 33.36 -24.84
CA PHE A 318 -13.47 31.93 -24.40
C PHE A 318 -14.46 31.15 -25.28
N TYR A 319 -15.69 31.64 -25.49
CA TYR A 319 -16.66 30.94 -26.32
C TYR A 319 -16.22 30.76 -27.77
N ALA A 320 -15.52 31.75 -28.33
CA ALA A 320 -14.96 31.64 -29.67
C ALA A 320 -13.89 30.54 -29.74
N ALA A 321 -12.91 30.57 -28.85
CA ALA A 321 -11.85 29.57 -28.76
C ALA A 321 -12.39 28.17 -28.48
N ALA A 322 -13.36 28.03 -27.56
CA ALA A 322 -13.97 26.76 -27.18
C ALA A 322 -14.71 26.07 -28.36
N ARG A 323 -15.37 26.87 -29.24
CA ARG A 323 -16.02 26.31 -30.44
C ARG A 323 -15.03 25.82 -31.47
N GLU A 324 -13.86 26.47 -31.56
CA GLU A 324 -12.82 26.11 -32.52
C GLU A 324 -11.95 24.95 -32.08
N ASN A 325 -11.50 24.96 -30.82
CA ASN A 325 -10.45 24.06 -30.33
C ASN A 325 -10.95 23.04 -29.26
N GLY A 326 -12.20 23.18 -28.79
CA GLY A 326 -12.67 22.50 -27.58
C GLY A 326 -12.24 23.23 -26.31
N PHE A 327 -12.60 22.68 -25.14
CA PHE A 327 -12.24 23.29 -23.85
C PHE A 327 -12.15 22.29 -22.73
N ALA A 328 -11.35 22.62 -21.72
CA ALA A 328 -11.33 21.94 -20.43
C ALA A 328 -12.29 22.62 -19.44
N PHE A 329 -12.95 21.85 -18.60
CA PHE A 329 -13.77 22.39 -17.53
C PHE A 329 -13.61 21.63 -16.23
N ALA A 330 -13.79 22.32 -15.10
CA ALA A 330 -13.67 21.79 -13.77
C ALA A 330 -14.92 22.12 -12.93
N LEU A 331 -15.39 21.15 -12.15
CA LEU A 331 -16.52 21.26 -11.25
C LEU A 331 -16.03 21.18 -9.79
N ASP A 332 -16.70 21.87 -8.86
CA ASP A 332 -16.46 21.73 -7.43
C ASP A 332 -17.22 20.51 -6.88
N ALA A 333 -16.72 19.34 -7.25
CA ALA A 333 -17.27 18.07 -6.82
C ALA A 333 -16.13 17.16 -6.34
N LYS A 334 -16.36 16.42 -5.26
CA LYS A 334 -15.45 15.39 -4.77
C LYS A 334 -16.12 14.04 -4.85
N GLU A 335 -15.41 13.02 -5.33
CA GLU A 335 -15.87 11.66 -5.15
C GLU A 335 -15.98 11.34 -3.66
N PRO A 336 -17.02 10.56 -3.25
CA PRO A 336 -17.08 10.01 -1.91
C PRO A 336 -15.81 9.16 -1.68
N GLU A 337 -15.01 9.54 -0.69
CA GLU A 337 -13.82 8.77 -0.33
C GLU A 337 -14.22 7.34 0.04
N ALA A 338 -13.56 6.35 -0.54
CA ALA A 338 -13.70 4.97 -0.10
C ALA A 338 -13.26 4.88 1.36
N ALA A 339 -14.13 4.41 2.24
CA ALA A 339 -13.70 4.01 3.57
C ALA A 339 -12.63 2.91 3.39
N GLU A 340 -11.40 3.16 3.86
CA GLU A 340 -10.33 2.16 3.82
C GLU A 340 -10.82 0.90 4.54
N GLU A 341 -10.71 -0.26 3.88
CA GLU A 341 -11.26 -1.55 4.36
C GLU A 341 -10.64 -2.07 5.66
N GLU A 342 -9.65 -1.37 6.25
CA GLU A 342 -8.94 -1.82 7.43
C GLU A 342 -9.42 -1.13 8.71
N GLU A 343 -10.13 -1.92 9.56
CA GLU A 343 -10.30 -1.78 11.02
C GLU A 343 -11.21 -0.66 11.59
N GLU A 344 -11.89 0.18 10.86
CA GLU A 344 -12.86 1.11 11.48
C GLU A 344 -14.33 0.63 11.40
N ALA A 345 -14.61 -0.42 12.14
CA ALA A 345 -15.97 -0.96 12.35
C ALA A 345 -16.81 -0.10 13.31
N GLN A 346 -16.80 1.25 13.23
CA GLN A 346 -17.65 2.07 14.12
C GLN A 346 -17.96 3.50 13.65
N GLN A 347 -17.74 3.87 12.40
CA GLN A 347 -18.37 5.12 11.93
C GLN A 347 -19.58 4.77 11.04
N PRO A 348 -20.77 5.31 11.32
CA PRO A 348 -21.90 5.17 10.40
C PRO A 348 -21.49 5.82 9.08
N MET A 349 -21.69 5.10 7.95
CA MET A 349 -21.52 5.66 6.60
C MET A 349 -22.51 6.82 6.44
N ASN A 350 -22.06 8.05 6.67
CA ASN A 350 -22.90 9.26 6.66
C ASN A 350 -22.87 10.02 5.34
N PHE A 351 -22.30 9.45 4.26
CA PHE A 351 -22.23 10.13 2.96
C PHE A 351 -22.66 9.17 1.85
N SER A 352 -23.82 9.44 1.26
CA SER A 352 -24.25 8.74 0.05
C SER A 352 -23.74 9.48 -1.19
N LEU A 353 -23.64 8.75 -2.34
CA LEU A 353 -23.36 9.37 -3.63
C LEU A 353 -24.34 10.51 -3.93
N LEU A 354 -25.62 10.34 -3.56
CA LEU A 354 -26.66 11.34 -3.79
C LEU A 354 -26.38 12.65 -3.05
N ASP A 355 -25.95 12.60 -1.77
CA ASP A 355 -25.65 13.79 -0.99
C ASP A 355 -24.44 14.56 -1.57
N ALA A 356 -23.41 13.83 -2.02
CA ALA A 356 -22.24 14.44 -2.66
C ALA A 356 -22.60 15.12 -3.98
N VAL A 357 -23.49 14.50 -4.77
CA VAL A 357 -23.96 15.04 -6.04
C VAL A 357 -24.83 16.29 -5.82
N GLU A 358 -25.75 16.29 -4.85
CA GLU A 358 -26.60 17.45 -4.54
C GLU A 358 -25.77 18.68 -4.09
N GLU A 359 -24.75 18.47 -3.28
CA GLU A 359 -23.83 19.56 -2.91
C GLU A 359 -23.06 20.09 -4.12
N ALA A 360 -22.55 19.21 -4.96
CA ALA A 360 -21.83 19.58 -6.17
C ALA A 360 -22.72 20.30 -7.19
N GLU A 361 -23.96 19.89 -7.35
CA GLU A 361 -24.95 20.57 -8.21
C GLU A 361 -25.18 22.01 -7.75
N ARG A 362 -25.37 22.23 -6.44
CA ARG A 362 -25.58 23.57 -5.89
C ARG A 362 -24.39 24.48 -6.17
N LYS A 363 -23.16 24.00 -6.01
CA LYS A 363 -21.93 24.75 -6.28
C LYS A 363 -21.73 25.01 -7.78
N THR A 364 -21.97 24.02 -8.62
CA THR A 364 -21.79 24.09 -10.08
C THR A 364 -22.74 25.08 -10.75
N ARG A 365 -23.93 25.34 -10.19
CA ARG A 365 -24.83 26.38 -10.72
C ARG A 365 -24.18 27.76 -10.78
N SER A 366 -23.35 28.08 -9.79
CA SER A 366 -22.72 29.39 -9.66
C SER A 366 -21.28 29.46 -10.16
N SER A 367 -20.59 28.32 -10.26
CA SER A 367 -19.14 28.32 -10.49
C SER A 367 -18.68 27.06 -11.24
N ILE A 368 -18.21 27.27 -12.47
CA ILE A 368 -17.56 26.27 -13.32
C ILE A 368 -16.25 26.87 -13.80
N GLY A 369 -15.12 26.19 -13.54
CA GLY A 369 -13.83 26.57 -14.12
C GLY A 369 -13.78 26.15 -15.59
N VAL A 370 -13.34 27.03 -16.49
CA VAL A 370 -13.23 26.76 -17.94
C VAL A 370 -11.92 27.28 -18.51
N CYS A 371 -11.34 26.54 -19.47
CA CYS A 371 -10.11 26.92 -20.18
C CYS A 371 -10.18 26.39 -21.62
N ALA A 372 -10.02 27.24 -22.62
CA ALA A 372 -10.04 26.87 -24.04
C ALA A 372 -8.74 27.22 -24.78
N GLN A 373 -7.81 27.92 -24.15
CA GLN A 373 -6.52 28.32 -24.72
C GLN A 373 -5.47 28.48 -23.62
N GLU A 374 -4.21 28.36 -23.99
CA GLU A 374 -3.11 28.64 -23.05
C GLU A 374 -3.16 30.09 -22.54
N GLY A 375 -2.80 30.32 -21.31
CA GLY A 375 -2.63 31.64 -20.70
C GLY A 375 -3.87 32.21 -20.02
N THR A 376 -5.09 31.72 -20.22
CA THR A 376 -6.29 32.26 -19.58
C THR A 376 -7.29 31.18 -19.17
N ALA A 377 -7.72 31.20 -17.91
CA ALA A 377 -8.79 30.34 -17.40
C ALA A 377 -9.80 31.14 -16.58
N LEU A 378 -11.08 30.85 -16.76
CA LEU A 378 -12.19 31.63 -16.25
C LEU A 378 -13.04 30.83 -15.27
N CYS A 379 -13.71 31.52 -14.34
CA CYS A 379 -14.83 30.97 -13.56
C CYS A 379 -16.14 31.51 -14.13
N LEU A 380 -17.04 30.65 -14.58
CA LEU A 380 -18.33 31.01 -15.16
C LEU A 380 -19.50 30.38 -14.39
N SER A 381 -20.63 31.05 -14.35
CA SER A 381 -21.90 30.45 -13.94
C SER A 381 -22.49 29.61 -15.08
N LEU A 382 -23.33 28.64 -14.75
CA LEU A 382 -24.04 27.80 -15.72
C LEU A 382 -25.11 28.63 -16.46
N THR A 383 -24.71 29.37 -17.47
CA THR A 383 -25.58 30.14 -18.35
C THR A 383 -26.20 29.27 -19.45
N ALA A 384 -27.21 29.75 -20.13
CA ALA A 384 -27.79 29.10 -21.31
C ALA A 384 -26.75 28.86 -22.42
N GLU A 385 -25.78 29.78 -22.60
CA GLU A 385 -24.71 29.67 -23.59
C GLU A 385 -23.70 28.58 -23.23
N LEU A 386 -23.25 28.52 -21.95
CA LEU A 386 -22.35 27.47 -21.47
C LEU A 386 -23.03 26.11 -21.54
N ARG A 387 -24.34 26.03 -21.19
CA ARG A 387 -25.15 24.81 -21.33
C ARG A 387 -25.14 24.34 -22.81
N ALA A 388 -25.43 25.23 -23.74
CA ALA A 388 -25.43 24.90 -25.17
C ALA A 388 -24.08 24.39 -25.64
N LEU A 389 -22.96 24.95 -25.13
CA LEU A 389 -21.61 24.49 -25.44
C LEU A 389 -21.30 23.08 -24.84
N LEU A 390 -21.74 22.82 -23.61
CA LEU A 390 -21.62 21.49 -22.97
C LEU A 390 -22.42 20.40 -23.70
N GLU A 391 -23.59 20.77 -24.24
CA GLU A 391 -24.50 19.87 -24.98
C GLU A 391 -24.15 19.72 -26.47
N ASP A 392 -23.27 20.56 -27.02
CA ASP A 392 -22.85 20.48 -28.41
C ASP A 392 -21.92 19.30 -28.66
N SER A 393 -22.36 18.36 -29.48
CA SER A 393 -21.58 17.14 -29.79
C SER A 393 -20.37 17.37 -30.69
N ALA A 394 -20.32 18.54 -31.36
CA ALA A 394 -19.18 18.89 -32.22
C ALA A 394 -17.97 19.46 -31.45
N VAL A 395 -18.18 19.95 -30.23
CA VAL A 395 -17.15 20.58 -29.40
C VAL A 395 -16.48 19.55 -28.51
N PRO A 396 -15.17 19.32 -28.64
CA PRO A 396 -14.40 18.47 -27.74
C PRO A 396 -14.31 19.03 -26.31
N LYS A 397 -14.33 18.18 -25.31
CA LYS A 397 -14.26 18.59 -23.91
C LYS A 397 -13.20 17.77 -23.16
N SER A 398 -12.64 18.37 -22.12
CA SER A 398 -11.70 17.68 -21.22
C SER A 398 -12.10 17.92 -19.77
N ILE A 399 -12.05 16.87 -18.95
CA ILE A 399 -12.41 16.91 -17.55
C ILE A 399 -11.57 15.92 -16.74
N HIS A 400 -11.68 16.00 -15.43
CA HIS A 400 -11.23 14.99 -14.49
C HIS A 400 -12.47 14.33 -13.85
N ASP A 401 -12.60 12.98 -13.97
CA ASP A 401 -13.76 12.20 -13.58
C ASP A 401 -15.05 12.52 -14.36
N TRP A 402 -15.10 11.98 -15.58
CA TRP A 402 -16.27 12.15 -16.45
C TRP A 402 -17.55 11.58 -15.86
N LYS A 403 -17.49 10.46 -15.15
CA LYS A 403 -18.67 9.84 -14.52
C LYS A 403 -19.31 10.78 -13.48
N LEU A 404 -18.50 11.37 -12.61
CA LEU A 404 -18.97 12.35 -11.63
C LEU A 404 -19.57 13.59 -12.31
N ALA A 405 -18.95 14.07 -13.38
CA ALA A 405 -19.49 15.18 -14.16
C ALA A 405 -20.86 14.86 -14.78
N LEU A 406 -21.09 13.63 -15.25
CA LEU A 406 -22.38 13.19 -15.75
C LEU A 406 -23.46 13.23 -14.65
N HIS A 407 -23.13 12.82 -13.43
CA HIS A 407 -24.07 12.91 -12.30
C HIS A 407 -24.47 14.36 -12.02
N VAL A 408 -23.50 15.24 -11.82
CA VAL A 408 -23.72 16.65 -11.46
C VAL A 408 -24.46 17.40 -12.57
N LEU A 409 -24.03 17.25 -13.82
CA LEU A 409 -24.63 17.96 -14.94
C LEU A 409 -26.03 17.45 -15.29
N SER A 410 -26.27 16.14 -15.16
CA SER A 410 -27.60 15.54 -15.35
C SER A 410 -28.61 16.06 -14.33
N GLY A 411 -28.27 16.19 -13.06
CA GLY A 411 -29.13 16.76 -12.01
C GLY A 411 -29.43 18.25 -12.24
N LEU A 412 -28.54 18.96 -12.96
CA LEU A 412 -28.77 20.33 -13.43
C LEU A 412 -29.56 20.39 -14.76
N GLY A 413 -29.96 19.25 -15.31
CA GLY A 413 -30.67 19.13 -16.57
C GLY A 413 -29.79 19.42 -17.80
N VAL A 414 -28.44 19.27 -17.67
CA VAL A 414 -27.48 19.41 -18.78
C VAL A 414 -27.13 18.04 -19.32
N ASN A 415 -27.29 17.84 -20.62
CA ASN A 415 -26.93 16.59 -21.29
C ASN A 415 -25.55 16.73 -21.95
N LEU A 416 -24.49 16.41 -21.23
CA LEU A 416 -23.13 16.49 -21.73
C LEU A 416 -22.93 15.57 -22.95
N ARG A 417 -22.47 16.12 -24.06
CA ARG A 417 -22.27 15.42 -25.34
C ARG A 417 -20.93 15.75 -25.97
N GLY A 418 -20.55 14.96 -26.98
CA GLY A 418 -19.31 15.14 -27.76
C GLY A 418 -18.16 14.28 -27.27
N ALA A 419 -17.01 14.44 -27.92
CA ALA A 419 -15.79 13.78 -27.51
C ALA A 419 -15.32 14.33 -26.15
N VAL A 420 -15.07 13.44 -25.19
CA VAL A 420 -14.58 13.79 -23.86
C VAL A 420 -13.23 13.12 -23.62
N ASP A 421 -12.29 13.87 -23.04
CA ASP A 421 -11.09 13.28 -22.43
C ASP A 421 -11.16 13.40 -20.91
N ASP A 422 -10.83 12.29 -20.25
CA ASP A 422 -10.81 12.17 -18.79
C ASP A 422 -9.38 11.96 -18.31
N THR A 423 -8.82 12.96 -17.63
CA THR A 423 -7.42 12.90 -17.12
C THR A 423 -7.23 11.86 -16.01
N MET A 424 -8.28 11.52 -15.25
CA MET A 424 -8.25 10.42 -14.29
C MET A 424 -8.06 9.08 -15.01
N LEU A 425 -8.87 8.82 -16.04
CA LEU A 425 -8.80 7.56 -16.80
C LEU A 425 -7.55 7.48 -17.68
N LEU A 426 -7.06 8.60 -18.24
CA LEU A 426 -5.76 8.64 -18.94
C LEU A 426 -4.62 8.25 -18.01
N SER A 427 -4.53 8.87 -16.83
CA SER A 427 -3.51 8.57 -15.84
C SER A 427 -3.62 7.12 -15.32
N TYR A 428 -4.83 6.61 -15.14
CA TYR A 428 -5.08 5.22 -14.73
C TYR A 428 -4.66 4.22 -15.80
N ALA A 429 -4.92 4.48 -17.07
CA ALA A 429 -4.50 3.63 -18.18
C ALA A 429 -2.96 3.52 -18.28
N LEU A 430 -2.25 4.63 -17.98
CA LEU A 430 -0.79 4.66 -17.94
C LEU A 430 -0.22 3.85 -16.78
N ASN A 431 -0.79 4.02 -15.59
CA ASN A 431 -0.35 3.29 -14.41
C ASN A 431 -1.49 3.09 -13.37
N PRO A 432 -2.11 1.90 -13.34
CA PRO A 432 -3.18 1.59 -12.41
C PRO A 432 -2.70 1.35 -10.96
N THR A 433 -1.39 1.34 -10.71
CA THR A 433 -0.83 1.10 -9.37
C THR A 433 -0.58 2.37 -8.57
N HIS A 434 -0.81 3.56 -9.14
CA HIS A 434 -0.71 4.81 -8.38
C HIS A 434 -1.69 4.81 -7.20
N ALA A 435 -1.25 5.29 -6.04
CA ALA A 435 -2.05 5.33 -4.82
C ALA A 435 -3.34 6.13 -4.97
N THR A 436 -3.29 7.17 -5.78
CA THR A 436 -4.42 8.03 -6.10
C THR A 436 -4.35 8.54 -7.54
N GLN A 437 -5.51 8.73 -8.14
CA GLN A 437 -5.68 9.37 -9.44
C GLN A 437 -6.30 10.78 -9.31
N ALA A 438 -6.34 11.37 -8.11
CA ALA A 438 -6.88 12.73 -7.91
C ALA A 438 -6.12 13.76 -8.75
N LEU A 439 -6.82 14.78 -9.27
CA LEU A 439 -6.27 15.79 -10.17
C LEU A 439 -4.99 16.45 -9.64
N ALA A 440 -4.95 16.78 -8.34
CA ALA A 440 -3.78 17.38 -7.70
C ALA A 440 -2.54 16.47 -7.79
N ASP A 441 -2.72 15.16 -7.66
CA ASP A 441 -1.63 14.19 -7.70
C ASP A 441 -1.23 13.86 -9.14
N VAL A 442 -2.18 13.82 -10.07
CA VAL A 442 -1.89 13.72 -11.51
C VAL A 442 -1.08 14.94 -11.97
N ALA A 443 -1.51 16.15 -11.61
CA ALA A 443 -0.80 17.39 -11.92
C ALA A 443 0.63 17.38 -11.37
N ALA A 444 0.81 17.02 -10.10
CA ALA A 444 2.12 16.97 -9.47
C ALA A 444 3.08 15.96 -10.14
N ARG A 445 2.58 14.78 -10.55
CA ARG A 445 3.39 13.78 -11.28
C ARG A 445 3.92 14.31 -12.62
N HIS A 446 3.19 15.24 -13.26
CA HIS A 446 3.57 15.87 -14.52
C HIS A 446 4.14 17.29 -14.35
N GLY A 447 4.66 17.63 -13.16
CA GLY A 447 5.37 18.88 -12.90
C GLY A 447 4.50 20.13 -12.82
N GLN A 448 3.19 19.97 -12.63
CA GLN A 448 2.26 21.09 -12.46
C GLN A 448 1.90 21.29 -10.98
N CYS A 449 1.51 22.50 -10.61
CA CYS A 449 1.00 22.77 -9.26
C CYS A 449 -0.36 22.10 -9.02
N ALA A 450 -0.60 21.70 -7.78
CA ALA A 450 -1.94 21.30 -7.37
C ALA A 450 -2.91 22.48 -7.53
N PRO A 451 -4.03 22.35 -8.27
CA PRO A 451 -4.92 23.46 -8.53
C PRO A 451 -5.61 23.93 -7.25
N ALA A 452 -5.53 25.24 -6.97
CA ALA A 452 -6.11 25.85 -5.77
C ALA A 452 -7.50 26.45 -5.98
N SER A 453 -7.96 26.56 -7.24
CA SER A 453 -9.26 27.12 -7.63
C SER A 453 -9.82 26.41 -8.86
N LEU A 454 -11.10 26.64 -9.17
CA LEU A 454 -11.73 26.07 -10.37
C LEU A 454 -11.08 26.53 -11.68
N PRO A 455 -10.76 27.81 -11.89
CA PRO A 455 -9.99 28.23 -13.06
C PRO A 455 -8.63 27.53 -13.13
N ALA A 456 -7.90 27.42 -12.01
CA ALA A 456 -6.62 26.72 -11.96
C ALA A 456 -6.77 25.23 -12.32
N ALA A 457 -7.85 24.57 -11.87
CA ALA A 457 -8.14 23.19 -12.23
C ALA A 457 -8.42 23.04 -13.74
N ALA A 458 -9.21 23.94 -14.33
CA ALA A 458 -9.48 23.92 -15.77
C ALA A 458 -8.21 24.18 -16.60
N ALA A 459 -7.35 25.10 -16.17
CA ALA A 459 -6.04 25.33 -16.78
C ALA A 459 -5.12 24.10 -16.70
N ALA A 460 -5.04 23.47 -15.53
CA ALA A 460 -4.27 22.25 -15.34
C ALA A 460 -4.77 21.11 -16.24
N LEU A 461 -6.09 20.93 -16.36
CA LEU A 461 -6.69 19.95 -17.26
C LEU A 461 -6.32 20.21 -18.72
N HIS A 462 -6.43 21.48 -19.16
CA HIS A 462 -6.07 21.87 -20.52
C HIS A 462 -4.61 21.55 -20.86
N ALA A 463 -3.70 21.78 -19.93
CA ALA A 463 -2.27 21.51 -20.11
C ALA A 463 -1.93 20.00 -19.97
N LEU A 464 -2.64 19.24 -19.11
CA LEU A 464 -2.37 17.82 -18.87
C LEU A 464 -2.81 16.90 -20.02
N VAL A 465 -3.95 17.18 -20.66
CA VAL A 465 -4.52 16.29 -21.68
C VAL A 465 -3.55 15.99 -22.83
N PRO A 466 -2.89 16.96 -23.46
CA PRO A 466 -1.94 16.67 -24.55
C PRO A 466 -0.73 15.85 -24.07
N VAL A 467 -0.24 16.09 -22.84
CA VAL A 467 0.89 15.36 -22.25
C VAL A 467 0.49 13.89 -21.99
N LEU A 468 -0.63 13.68 -21.32
CA LEU A 468 -1.14 12.33 -21.00
C LEU A 468 -1.48 11.53 -22.26
N ARG A 469 -2.05 12.17 -23.29
CA ARG A 469 -2.30 11.52 -24.59
C ARG A 469 -1.00 11.06 -25.25
N ALA A 470 0.02 11.90 -25.28
CA ALA A 470 1.31 11.54 -25.86
C ALA A 470 1.96 10.36 -25.12
N GLU A 471 1.81 10.29 -23.80
CA GLU A 471 2.29 9.16 -23.01
C GLU A 471 1.46 7.88 -23.27
N VAL A 472 0.14 7.99 -23.39
CA VAL A 472 -0.77 6.88 -23.74
C VAL A 472 -0.39 6.27 -25.09
N ASP A 473 -0.09 7.09 -26.10
CA ASP A 473 0.36 6.66 -27.41
C ASP A 473 1.73 5.97 -27.33
N LYS A 474 2.69 6.55 -26.61
CA LYS A 474 4.02 6.00 -26.40
C LYS A 474 3.98 4.64 -25.68
N THR A 475 3.11 4.51 -24.71
CA THR A 475 2.95 3.26 -23.92
C THR A 475 2.01 2.25 -24.58
N GLN A 476 1.38 2.59 -25.70
CA GLN A 476 0.46 1.72 -26.45
C GLN A 476 -0.73 1.22 -25.62
N VAL A 477 -1.30 2.10 -24.78
CA VAL A 477 -2.50 1.78 -23.96
C VAL A 477 -3.75 2.53 -24.46
N GLU A 478 -3.70 3.17 -25.63
CA GLU A 478 -4.81 3.93 -26.20
C GLU A 478 -6.08 3.10 -26.35
N ARG A 479 -5.95 1.84 -26.79
CA ARG A 479 -7.07 0.91 -26.91
C ARG A 479 -7.80 0.69 -25.56
N VAL A 480 -7.04 0.52 -24.48
CA VAL A 480 -7.62 0.36 -23.13
C VAL A 480 -8.39 1.62 -22.73
N TYR A 481 -7.80 2.78 -22.97
CA TYR A 481 -8.43 4.05 -22.64
C TYR A 481 -9.69 4.31 -23.49
N ARG A 482 -9.56 4.23 -24.83
CA ARG A 482 -10.61 4.66 -25.76
C ARG A 482 -11.75 3.65 -25.93
N ASP A 483 -11.43 2.36 -25.91
CA ASP A 483 -12.41 1.32 -26.23
C ASP A 483 -13.03 0.70 -24.97
N ILE A 484 -12.37 0.85 -23.78
CA ILE A 484 -12.81 0.20 -22.56
C ILE A 484 -13.13 1.22 -21.45
N ASP A 485 -12.10 1.92 -20.92
CA ASP A 485 -12.30 2.69 -19.67
C ASP A 485 -13.15 3.95 -19.91
N LEU A 486 -12.91 4.68 -20.99
CA LEU A 486 -13.65 5.90 -21.30
C LEU A 486 -15.13 5.64 -21.65
N PRO A 487 -15.49 4.72 -22.56
CA PRO A 487 -16.90 4.41 -22.87
C PRO A 487 -17.67 3.78 -21.72
N LEU A 488 -16.97 3.20 -20.73
CA LEU A 488 -17.60 2.62 -19.55
C LEU A 488 -18.18 3.69 -18.60
N ALA A 489 -17.64 4.90 -18.54
CA ALA A 489 -18.09 5.94 -17.61
C ALA A 489 -19.59 6.25 -17.73
N PRO A 490 -20.19 6.47 -18.91
CA PRO A 490 -21.63 6.66 -19.04
C PRO A 490 -22.46 5.40 -18.74
N VAL A 491 -21.90 4.19 -18.87
CA VAL A 491 -22.59 2.95 -18.46
C VAL A 491 -22.71 2.89 -16.95
N LEU A 492 -21.60 3.12 -16.25
CA LEU A 492 -21.57 3.14 -14.78
C LEU A 492 -22.51 4.25 -14.23
N PHE A 493 -22.50 5.43 -14.84
CA PHE A 493 -23.43 6.51 -14.49
C PHE A 493 -24.90 6.05 -14.55
N ARG A 494 -25.31 5.35 -15.63
CA ARG A 494 -26.70 4.84 -15.76
C ARG A 494 -27.01 3.75 -14.72
N MET A 495 -26.06 2.87 -14.43
CA MET A 495 -26.20 1.83 -13.39
C MET A 495 -26.37 2.47 -12.00
N GLU A 496 -25.54 3.45 -11.68
CA GLU A 496 -25.59 4.18 -10.41
C GLU A 496 -26.89 4.96 -10.27
N GLN A 497 -27.38 5.58 -11.34
CA GLN A 497 -28.70 6.23 -11.35
C GLN A 497 -29.85 5.23 -11.22
N ALA A 498 -29.76 4.07 -11.84
CA ALA A 498 -30.82 3.05 -11.74
C ALA A 498 -30.93 2.50 -10.33
N GLY A 499 -29.79 2.26 -9.66
CA GLY A 499 -29.75 1.63 -8.35
C GLY A 499 -30.40 0.25 -8.32
N VAL A 500 -30.23 -0.49 -7.24
CA VAL A 500 -30.85 -1.80 -7.04
C VAL A 500 -31.90 -1.75 -5.93
N ARG A 501 -33.09 -2.31 -6.19
CA ARG A 501 -34.21 -2.29 -5.25
C ARG A 501 -34.01 -3.28 -4.11
N ILE A 502 -34.35 -2.88 -2.88
CA ILE A 502 -34.30 -3.72 -1.68
C ILE A 502 -35.66 -3.82 -0.99
N ASP A 503 -35.89 -4.95 -0.32
CA ASP A 503 -37.01 -5.18 0.60
C ASP A 503 -36.59 -4.76 2.02
N LYS A 504 -36.97 -3.51 2.42
CA LYS A 504 -36.67 -2.98 3.76
C LYS A 504 -37.31 -3.83 4.88
N GLY A 505 -38.46 -4.45 4.62
CA GLY A 505 -39.17 -5.30 5.60
C GLY A 505 -38.44 -6.63 5.85
N ALA A 506 -37.91 -7.24 4.77
CA ALA A 506 -37.06 -8.44 4.88
C ALA A 506 -35.77 -8.15 5.68
N LEU A 507 -35.12 -7.02 5.41
CA LEU A 507 -33.89 -6.61 6.14
C LEU A 507 -34.18 -6.30 7.62
N ASP A 508 -35.30 -5.66 7.97
CA ASP A 508 -35.71 -5.45 9.37
C ASP A 508 -35.95 -6.79 10.10
N GLY A 509 -36.59 -7.75 9.42
CA GLY A 509 -36.73 -9.12 9.94
C GLY A 509 -35.37 -9.80 10.18
N LEU A 510 -34.43 -9.68 9.25
CA LEU A 510 -33.06 -10.20 9.39
C LEU A 510 -32.34 -9.52 10.54
N SER A 511 -32.43 -8.18 10.68
CA SER A 511 -31.78 -7.43 11.76
C SER A 511 -32.18 -7.94 13.15
N LYS A 512 -33.49 -8.22 13.36
CA LYS A 512 -33.98 -8.77 14.61
C LYS A 512 -33.44 -10.18 14.88
N ARG A 513 -33.40 -11.05 13.87
CA ARG A 513 -32.87 -12.41 13.98
C ARG A 513 -31.38 -12.40 14.29
N PHE A 514 -30.59 -11.58 13.58
CA PHE A 514 -29.16 -11.44 13.81
C PHE A 514 -28.84 -10.87 15.19
N SER A 515 -29.66 -9.95 15.72
CA SER A 515 -29.52 -9.46 17.09
C SER A 515 -29.66 -10.57 18.13
N VAL A 516 -30.66 -11.44 17.99
CA VAL A 516 -30.86 -12.60 18.89
C VAL A 516 -29.70 -13.59 18.78
N GLU A 517 -29.21 -13.84 17.55
CA GLU A 517 -28.11 -14.76 17.34
C GLU A 517 -26.77 -14.22 17.88
N LEU A 518 -26.48 -12.93 17.70
CA LEU A 518 -25.33 -12.25 18.27
C LEU A 518 -25.36 -12.31 19.81
N GLU A 519 -26.53 -12.10 20.42
CA GLU A 519 -26.69 -12.23 21.88
C GLU A 519 -26.41 -13.67 22.33
N ARG A 520 -26.98 -14.67 21.64
CA ARG A 520 -26.77 -16.10 21.93
C ARG A 520 -25.27 -16.50 21.84
N VAL A 521 -24.59 -16.10 20.76
CA VAL A 521 -23.16 -16.38 20.56
C VAL A 521 -22.33 -15.63 21.59
N GLY A 522 -22.65 -14.37 21.87
CA GLY A 522 -21.97 -13.54 22.86
C GLY A 522 -22.06 -14.11 24.27
N GLU A 523 -23.25 -14.55 24.73
CA GLU A 523 -23.43 -15.19 26.04
C GLU A 523 -22.63 -16.51 26.14
N LYS A 524 -22.58 -17.29 25.05
CA LYS A 524 -21.77 -18.51 25.02
C LYS A 524 -20.26 -18.24 25.09
N ILE A 525 -19.79 -17.14 24.44
CA ILE A 525 -18.40 -16.70 24.58
C ILE A 525 -18.11 -16.33 26.05
N PHE A 526 -18.99 -15.57 26.72
CA PHE A 526 -18.81 -15.15 28.10
C PHE A 526 -18.84 -16.34 29.08
N GLU A 527 -19.74 -17.30 28.85
CA GLU A 527 -19.80 -18.54 29.64
C GLU A 527 -18.46 -19.31 29.55
N LEU A 528 -17.95 -19.52 28.33
CA LEU A 528 -16.70 -20.25 28.11
C LEU A 528 -15.45 -19.47 28.56
N ALA A 529 -15.49 -18.16 28.51
CA ALA A 529 -14.43 -17.28 28.98
C ALA A 529 -14.45 -17.06 30.50
N GLY A 530 -15.54 -17.42 31.18
CA GLY A 530 -15.74 -17.22 32.63
C GLY A 530 -15.94 -15.76 33.04
N GLN A 531 -16.05 -14.82 32.11
CA GLN A 531 -16.24 -13.39 32.37
C GLN A 531 -16.87 -12.65 31.19
N ARG A 532 -17.51 -11.50 31.45
CA ARG A 532 -17.98 -10.57 30.41
C ARG A 532 -16.87 -9.60 30.02
N PHE A 533 -16.72 -9.33 28.75
CA PHE A 533 -15.77 -8.39 28.16
C PHE A 533 -16.29 -7.86 26.83
N ASN A 534 -15.67 -6.81 26.28
CA ASN A 534 -16.00 -6.36 24.93
C ASN A 534 -15.30 -7.26 23.88
N ILE A 535 -16.10 -8.11 23.21
CA ILE A 535 -15.65 -9.08 22.19
C ILE A 535 -14.97 -8.35 21.00
N ASN A 536 -15.42 -7.13 20.69
CA ASN A 536 -14.87 -6.31 19.61
C ASN A 536 -13.60 -5.54 20.02
N SER A 537 -13.18 -5.60 21.30
CA SER A 537 -11.93 -4.99 21.73
C SER A 537 -10.75 -5.96 21.60
N PRO A 538 -9.81 -5.76 20.65
CA PRO A 538 -8.65 -6.62 20.47
C PRO A 538 -7.83 -6.78 21.75
N LYS A 539 -7.73 -5.70 22.55
CA LYS A 539 -7.00 -5.67 23.81
C LYS A 539 -7.64 -6.58 24.88
N GLN A 540 -8.97 -6.47 25.06
CA GLN A 540 -9.68 -7.29 26.06
C GLN A 540 -9.74 -8.74 25.62
N LEU A 541 -10.01 -9.00 24.35
CA LEU A 541 -9.99 -10.35 23.78
C LEU A 541 -8.62 -11.00 23.92
N GLY A 542 -7.53 -10.28 23.65
CA GLY A 542 -6.17 -10.79 23.83
C GLY A 542 -5.88 -11.22 25.29
N VAL A 543 -6.31 -10.43 26.27
CA VAL A 543 -6.20 -10.82 27.70
C VAL A 543 -6.98 -12.10 27.98
N VAL A 544 -8.21 -12.24 27.48
CA VAL A 544 -9.04 -13.43 27.67
C VAL A 544 -8.37 -14.66 27.06
N LEU A 545 -7.95 -14.59 25.79
CA LEU A 545 -7.37 -15.73 25.06
C LEU A 545 -6.03 -16.18 25.65
N PHE A 546 -5.12 -15.25 25.88
CA PHE A 546 -3.73 -15.58 26.19
C PHE A 546 -3.41 -15.59 27.68
N THR A 547 -4.14 -14.82 28.50
CA THR A 547 -3.90 -14.75 29.94
C THR A 547 -4.89 -15.60 30.72
N HIS A 548 -6.18 -15.55 30.45
CA HIS A 548 -7.19 -16.29 31.19
C HIS A 548 -7.34 -17.73 30.69
N LEU A 549 -7.46 -17.95 29.39
CA LEU A 549 -7.60 -19.28 28.80
C LEU A 549 -6.26 -19.97 28.53
N GLY A 550 -5.13 -19.24 28.66
CA GLY A 550 -3.78 -19.82 28.53
C GLY A 550 -3.46 -20.35 27.12
N LEU A 551 -4.15 -19.88 26.09
CA LEU A 551 -3.91 -20.32 24.72
C LEU A 551 -2.52 -19.87 24.23
N PRO A 552 -1.87 -20.63 23.33
CA PRO A 552 -0.55 -20.26 22.82
C PRO A 552 -0.60 -18.92 22.07
N ALA A 553 0.14 -17.95 22.59
CA ALA A 553 0.28 -16.67 21.90
C ALA A 553 1.15 -16.84 20.65
N PRO A 554 0.80 -16.21 19.52
CA PRO A 554 1.66 -16.19 18.35
C PRO A 554 3.01 -15.58 18.72
N ALA A 555 4.11 -16.09 18.12
CA ALA A 555 5.45 -15.56 18.36
C ALA A 555 5.47 -14.07 18.02
N SER A 556 5.61 -13.21 19.04
CA SER A 556 5.65 -11.76 18.90
C SER A 556 6.87 -11.37 18.07
N ARG A 557 6.68 -10.89 16.86
CA ARG A 557 7.73 -10.33 16.00
C ARG A 557 8.02 -8.85 16.26
N GLY A 558 7.66 -8.31 17.43
CA GLY A 558 7.91 -6.90 17.77
C GLY A 558 7.83 -6.60 19.27
N LYS A 559 8.35 -5.45 19.70
CA LYS A 559 8.32 -4.96 21.10
C LYS A 559 6.92 -4.52 21.60
N SER A 560 5.86 -4.71 20.81
CA SER A 560 4.48 -4.46 21.26
C SER A 560 4.04 -5.56 22.21
N LYS A 561 3.66 -5.18 23.44
CA LYS A 561 3.09 -6.08 24.44
C LYS A 561 1.67 -6.57 24.11
N ALA A 562 1.03 -6.04 23.06
CA ALA A 562 -0.29 -6.46 22.62
C ALA A 562 -0.17 -7.65 21.66
N VAL A 563 -0.71 -8.79 22.06
CA VAL A 563 -0.77 -9.99 21.23
C VAL A 563 -1.89 -9.81 20.19
N SER A 564 -1.59 -10.09 18.91
CA SER A 564 -2.57 -9.97 17.82
C SER A 564 -3.77 -10.89 18.05
N THR A 565 -4.97 -10.40 17.76
CA THR A 565 -6.22 -11.15 17.68
C THR A 565 -6.82 -11.07 16.28
N ALA A 566 -5.96 -10.93 15.25
CA ALA A 566 -6.33 -10.94 13.85
C ALA A 566 -6.95 -12.28 13.44
N GLN A 567 -7.61 -12.30 12.29
CA GLN A 567 -8.39 -13.45 11.85
C GLN A 567 -7.55 -14.73 11.73
N ASP A 568 -6.36 -14.63 11.13
CA ASP A 568 -5.41 -15.73 10.97
C ASP A 568 -4.98 -16.37 12.31
N VAL A 569 -4.78 -15.53 13.32
CA VAL A 569 -4.46 -15.99 14.69
C VAL A 569 -5.65 -16.72 15.32
N LEU A 570 -6.85 -16.16 15.18
CA LEU A 570 -8.07 -16.79 15.71
C LEU A 570 -8.39 -18.10 15.00
N GLU A 571 -8.20 -18.19 13.68
CA GLU A 571 -8.37 -19.42 12.89
C GLU A 571 -7.40 -20.52 13.36
N ALA A 572 -6.14 -20.18 13.59
CA ALA A 572 -5.16 -21.12 14.11
C ALA A 572 -5.51 -21.63 15.54
N LEU A 573 -6.12 -20.78 16.36
CA LEU A 573 -6.55 -21.12 17.73
C LEU A 573 -7.91 -21.84 17.77
N ALA A 574 -8.74 -21.69 16.75
CA ALA A 574 -10.08 -22.31 16.67
C ALA A 574 -10.03 -23.85 16.70
N ALA A 575 -8.93 -24.46 16.24
CA ALA A 575 -8.70 -25.89 16.34
C ALA A 575 -8.39 -26.36 17.78
N GLN A 576 -8.05 -25.46 18.70
CA GLN A 576 -7.61 -25.76 20.06
C GLN A 576 -8.65 -25.43 21.14
N HIS A 577 -9.52 -24.43 20.86
CA HIS A 577 -10.53 -23.96 21.80
C HIS A 577 -11.75 -23.35 21.10
N ASP A 578 -12.94 -23.52 21.68
CA ASP A 578 -14.20 -23.01 21.09
C ASP A 578 -14.33 -21.48 21.11
N VAL A 579 -13.72 -20.77 22.06
CA VAL A 579 -13.82 -19.30 22.16
C VAL A 579 -13.30 -18.59 20.90
N PRO A 580 -12.11 -18.87 20.35
CA PRO A 580 -11.68 -18.27 19.08
C PRO A 580 -12.65 -18.53 17.91
N ARG A 581 -13.17 -19.74 17.79
CA ARG A 581 -14.15 -20.11 16.75
C ARG A 581 -15.46 -19.27 16.88
N LEU A 582 -15.99 -19.17 18.10
CA LEU A 582 -17.18 -18.37 18.38
C LEU A 582 -16.95 -16.87 18.20
N VAL A 583 -15.75 -16.38 18.50
CA VAL A 583 -15.36 -14.98 18.24
C VAL A 583 -15.34 -14.69 16.74
N LEU A 584 -14.82 -15.60 15.92
CA LEU A 584 -14.87 -15.48 14.45
C LEU A 584 -16.32 -15.45 13.95
N GLU A 585 -17.18 -16.34 14.47
CA GLU A 585 -18.62 -16.37 14.16
C GLU A 585 -19.30 -15.05 14.57
N TYR A 586 -19.05 -14.55 15.77
CA TYR A 586 -19.59 -13.31 16.28
C TYR A 586 -19.18 -12.10 15.41
N ARG A 587 -17.89 -12.01 15.07
CA ARG A 587 -17.36 -10.94 14.21
C ARG A 587 -18.00 -10.99 12.81
N HIS A 588 -18.13 -12.18 12.25
CA HIS A 588 -18.76 -12.36 10.94
C HIS A 588 -20.23 -11.90 10.95
N LEU A 589 -21.03 -12.35 11.93
CA LEU A 589 -22.41 -11.91 12.12
C LEU A 589 -22.52 -10.41 12.35
N SER A 590 -21.68 -9.86 13.21
CA SER A 590 -21.65 -8.42 13.52
C SER A 590 -21.34 -7.58 12.27
N LYS A 591 -20.33 -8.01 11.48
CA LYS A 591 -19.97 -7.33 10.22
C LYS A 591 -21.09 -7.36 9.20
N LEU A 592 -21.75 -8.51 8.99
CA LEU A 592 -22.88 -8.61 8.07
C LEU A 592 -24.06 -7.74 8.51
N LYS A 593 -24.34 -7.73 9.82
CA LYS A 593 -25.42 -6.92 10.38
C LYS A 593 -25.14 -5.42 10.19
N SER A 594 -23.98 -4.94 10.62
CA SER A 594 -23.66 -3.51 10.58
C SER A 594 -23.49 -2.98 9.16
N ASN A 595 -22.80 -3.73 8.28
CA ASN A 595 -22.42 -3.21 6.96
C ASN A 595 -23.52 -3.36 5.91
N TYR A 596 -24.45 -4.32 6.11
CA TYR A 596 -25.51 -4.57 5.12
C TYR A 596 -26.91 -4.50 5.71
N ILE A 597 -27.24 -5.30 6.72
CA ILE A 597 -28.61 -5.48 7.17
C ILE A 597 -29.17 -4.18 7.75
N ASP A 598 -28.40 -3.48 8.59
CA ASP A 598 -28.82 -2.23 9.22
C ASP A 598 -28.55 -1.00 8.34
N ALA A 599 -27.47 -1.04 7.53
CA ALA A 599 -27.04 0.11 6.73
C ALA A 599 -27.88 0.29 5.45
N LEU A 600 -28.16 -0.79 4.71
CA LEU A 600 -28.85 -0.69 3.41
C LEU A 600 -30.24 0.00 3.48
N PRO A 601 -31.11 -0.27 4.49
CA PRO A 601 -32.38 0.43 4.60
C PRO A 601 -32.28 1.95 4.79
N LEU A 602 -31.14 2.40 5.40
CA LEU A 602 -30.87 3.82 5.65
C LEU A 602 -30.34 4.54 4.40
N LEU A 603 -29.66 3.81 3.52
CA LEU A 603 -29.08 4.32 2.27
C LEU A 603 -30.05 4.28 1.09
N ALA A 604 -31.20 3.62 1.26
CA ALA A 604 -32.18 3.47 0.19
C ALA A 604 -33.09 4.71 0.04
N ASP A 605 -33.24 5.13 -1.21
CA ASP A 605 -34.10 6.24 -1.62
C ASP A 605 -35.61 6.03 -1.34
N ALA A 606 -36.44 6.95 -1.83
CA ALA A 606 -37.92 6.89 -1.68
C ALA A 606 -38.55 5.68 -2.38
N GLU A 607 -37.95 5.20 -3.47
CA GLU A 607 -38.34 4.03 -4.24
C GLU A 607 -37.76 2.72 -3.70
N SER A 608 -37.09 2.78 -2.54
CA SER A 608 -36.34 1.67 -1.90
C SER A 608 -35.22 1.12 -2.77
N ARG A 609 -34.50 1.99 -3.48
CA ARG A 609 -33.31 1.66 -4.26
C ARG A 609 -32.05 2.09 -3.55
N VAL A 610 -31.02 1.27 -3.62
CA VAL A 610 -29.67 1.56 -3.12
C VAL A 610 -28.76 1.88 -4.30
N HIS A 611 -28.08 3.02 -4.22
CA HIS A 611 -27.19 3.52 -5.24
C HIS A 611 -25.75 3.37 -4.74
N THR A 612 -25.04 2.36 -5.26
CA THR A 612 -23.61 2.22 -5.00
C THR A 612 -22.80 3.13 -5.91
N THR A 613 -21.57 3.43 -5.55
CA THR A 613 -20.59 4.10 -6.43
C THR A 613 -19.62 3.07 -6.98
N PHE A 614 -19.51 2.94 -8.30
CA PHE A 614 -18.51 2.13 -8.97
C PHE A 614 -17.23 2.93 -9.22
N GLN A 615 -16.13 2.49 -8.68
CA GLN A 615 -14.83 3.09 -8.93
C GLN A 615 -14.14 2.40 -10.11
N ALA A 616 -13.97 3.11 -11.22
CA ALA A 616 -13.36 2.58 -12.45
C ALA A 616 -11.82 2.58 -12.39
N ALA A 617 -11.21 3.43 -11.56
CA ALA A 617 -9.77 3.69 -11.51
C ALA A 617 -9.12 3.27 -10.16
N ALA A 618 -9.75 2.38 -9.39
CA ALA A 618 -9.28 2.04 -8.04
C ALA A 618 -8.39 0.80 -7.96
N THR A 619 -8.56 -0.19 -8.86
CA THR A 619 -7.84 -1.46 -8.75
C THR A 619 -6.68 -1.58 -9.73
N ALA A 620 -5.58 -2.21 -9.30
CA ALA A 620 -4.42 -2.42 -10.18
C ALA A 620 -4.65 -3.47 -11.29
N THR A 621 -5.75 -4.24 -11.22
CA THR A 621 -6.09 -5.29 -12.20
C THR A 621 -7.06 -4.83 -13.29
N GLY A 622 -7.64 -3.66 -13.18
CA GLY A 622 -8.71 -3.20 -14.08
C GLY A 622 -10.12 -3.57 -13.60
N ARG A 623 -10.28 -4.35 -12.53
CA ARG A 623 -11.60 -4.66 -11.96
C ARG A 623 -12.26 -3.40 -11.42
N LEU A 624 -13.60 -3.35 -11.49
CA LEU A 624 -14.39 -2.33 -10.79
C LEU A 624 -14.37 -2.60 -9.28
N SER A 625 -14.46 -1.54 -8.49
CA SER A 625 -14.74 -1.60 -7.06
C SER A 625 -16.07 -0.92 -6.78
N SER A 626 -16.82 -1.43 -5.82
CA SER A 626 -18.11 -0.87 -5.39
C SER A 626 -17.94 -0.31 -3.97
N VAL A 627 -18.35 0.94 -3.76
CA VAL A 627 -18.25 1.62 -2.47
C VAL A 627 -19.54 2.38 -2.15
N ASN A 628 -19.78 2.66 -0.90
CA ASN A 628 -20.87 3.48 -0.38
C ASN A 628 -22.30 3.09 -0.89
N PRO A 629 -22.77 1.84 -0.68
CA PRO A 629 -22.15 0.72 0.02
C PRO A 629 -21.37 -0.23 -0.91
N ASN A 630 -20.44 -1.03 -0.36
CA ASN A 630 -19.78 -2.08 -1.14
C ASN A 630 -20.70 -3.30 -1.29
N LEU A 631 -21.37 -3.40 -2.44
CA LEU A 631 -22.29 -4.50 -2.75
C LEU A 631 -21.57 -5.75 -3.32
N GLN A 632 -20.31 -5.62 -3.76
CA GLN A 632 -19.54 -6.74 -4.32
C GLN A 632 -19.07 -7.73 -3.24
N ASN A 633 -19.04 -7.31 -1.96
CA ASN A 633 -18.59 -8.14 -0.85
C ASN A 633 -19.71 -8.88 -0.10
N ILE A 634 -20.95 -8.87 -0.59
CA ILE A 634 -22.06 -9.64 -0.01
C ILE A 634 -21.83 -11.13 -0.28
N PRO A 635 -21.67 -11.98 0.77
CA PRO A 635 -21.31 -13.38 0.59
C PRO A 635 -22.34 -14.17 -0.23
N ILE A 636 -21.86 -15.03 -1.13
CA ILE A 636 -22.72 -15.93 -1.93
C ILE A 636 -22.77 -17.36 -1.35
N ARG A 637 -21.68 -17.80 -0.69
CA ARG A 637 -21.51 -19.20 -0.27
C ARG A 637 -22.16 -19.53 1.06
N THR A 638 -22.34 -18.53 1.92
CA THR A 638 -22.95 -18.73 3.25
C THR A 638 -24.48 -18.62 3.18
N GLU A 639 -25.19 -19.39 4.01
CA GLU A 639 -26.67 -19.28 4.11
C GLU A 639 -27.10 -17.84 4.47
N LEU A 640 -26.38 -17.24 5.42
CA LEU A 640 -26.64 -15.87 5.87
C LEU A 640 -26.45 -14.83 4.74
N GLY A 641 -25.41 -14.99 3.93
CA GLY A 641 -25.21 -14.14 2.76
C GLY A 641 -26.31 -14.30 1.72
N ARG A 642 -26.78 -15.52 1.49
CA ARG A 642 -27.91 -15.79 0.61
C ARG A 642 -29.22 -15.15 1.12
N GLU A 643 -29.44 -15.12 2.43
CA GLU A 643 -30.59 -14.42 3.00
C GLU A 643 -30.53 -12.89 2.77
N ILE A 644 -29.34 -12.29 2.86
CA ILE A 644 -29.15 -10.88 2.53
C ILE A 644 -29.42 -10.64 1.04
N ARG A 645 -28.93 -11.52 0.14
CA ARG A 645 -29.22 -11.45 -1.31
C ARG A 645 -30.70 -11.60 -1.64
N ALA A 646 -31.45 -12.34 -0.85
CA ALA A 646 -32.92 -12.45 -1.01
C ALA A 646 -33.66 -11.12 -0.79
N ALA A 647 -33.08 -10.18 -0.04
CA ALA A 647 -33.64 -8.86 0.13
C ALA A 647 -33.45 -7.93 -1.08
N PHE A 648 -32.60 -8.27 -2.05
CA PHE A 648 -32.48 -7.55 -3.31
C PHE A 648 -33.50 -8.09 -4.30
N THR A 649 -34.51 -7.26 -4.64
CA THR A 649 -35.71 -7.67 -5.37
C THR A 649 -35.91 -6.85 -6.64
N ALA A 650 -36.62 -7.42 -7.59
CA ALA A 650 -37.09 -6.69 -8.76
C ALA A 650 -38.23 -5.69 -8.42
N ALA A 651 -38.39 -4.66 -9.22
CA ALA A 651 -39.56 -3.77 -9.13
C ALA A 651 -40.86 -4.49 -9.57
N PRO A 652 -42.02 -4.00 -9.16
CA PRO A 652 -43.28 -4.57 -9.61
C PRO A 652 -43.41 -4.58 -11.15
N GLY A 653 -43.73 -5.76 -11.73
CA GLY A 653 -43.84 -5.94 -13.19
C GLY A 653 -42.52 -6.25 -13.90
N THR A 654 -41.41 -6.39 -13.15
CA THR A 654 -40.13 -6.79 -13.63
C THR A 654 -39.60 -8.05 -12.94
N GLN A 655 -38.52 -8.61 -13.41
CA GLN A 655 -37.75 -9.67 -12.74
C GLN A 655 -36.25 -9.35 -12.83
N LEU A 656 -35.49 -9.94 -11.93
CA LEU A 656 -34.02 -9.86 -12.02
C LEU A 656 -33.52 -10.92 -13.00
N LEU A 657 -32.49 -10.55 -13.78
CA LEU A 657 -31.66 -11.44 -14.58
C LEU A 657 -30.23 -11.35 -14.07
N SER A 658 -29.66 -12.48 -13.70
CA SER A 658 -28.21 -12.63 -13.52
C SER A 658 -27.61 -13.23 -14.77
N ALA A 659 -26.45 -12.71 -15.19
CA ALA A 659 -25.62 -13.25 -16.26
C ALA A 659 -24.17 -13.32 -15.78
N ASP A 660 -23.66 -14.54 -15.57
CA ASP A 660 -22.34 -14.80 -15.01
C ASP A 660 -21.45 -15.53 -16.02
N TYR A 661 -20.19 -15.10 -16.16
CA TYR A 661 -19.25 -15.81 -17.00
C TYR A 661 -18.81 -17.12 -16.36
N SER A 662 -19.10 -18.24 -17.04
CA SER A 662 -18.72 -19.56 -16.59
C SER A 662 -17.20 -19.78 -16.68
N GLN A 663 -16.52 -19.85 -15.51
CA GLN A 663 -15.10 -20.19 -15.39
C GLN A 663 -14.15 -19.31 -16.25
N ILE A 664 -14.41 -18.01 -16.35
CA ILE A 664 -13.71 -17.11 -17.28
C ILE A 664 -12.19 -17.16 -17.15
N GLU A 665 -11.64 -17.17 -15.93
CA GLU A 665 -10.19 -17.17 -15.72
C GLU A 665 -9.53 -18.47 -16.20
N LEU A 666 -10.20 -19.64 -16.09
CA LEU A 666 -9.69 -20.90 -16.60
C LEU A 666 -9.81 -21.00 -18.13
N ARG A 667 -10.86 -20.41 -18.72
CA ARG A 667 -10.99 -20.28 -20.19
C ARG A 667 -9.90 -19.37 -20.75
N LEU A 668 -9.59 -18.27 -20.07
CA LEU A 668 -8.48 -17.41 -20.43
C LEU A 668 -7.12 -18.12 -20.27
N LEU A 669 -6.94 -18.93 -19.22
CA LEU A 669 -5.75 -19.76 -19.09
C LEU A 669 -5.61 -20.74 -20.27
N ALA A 670 -6.69 -21.38 -20.71
CA ALA A 670 -6.69 -22.23 -21.89
C ALA A 670 -6.33 -21.46 -23.18
N HIS A 671 -6.87 -20.25 -23.32
CA HIS A 671 -6.57 -19.36 -24.45
C HIS A 671 -5.09 -18.94 -24.50
N PHE A 672 -4.54 -18.40 -23.38
CA PHE A 672 -3.17 -17.91 -23.31
C PHE A 672 -2.11 -19.02 -23.38
N SER A 673 -2.37 -20.15 -22.72
CA SER A 673 -1.47 -21.30 -22.74
C SER A 673 -1.52 -22.05 -24.08
N GLY A 674 -2.68 -22.08 -24.73
CA GLY A 674 -2.93 -22.93 -25.91
C GLY A 674 -2.77 -24.40 -25.58
N ASP A 675 -2.88 -24.81 -24.31
CA ASP A 675 -2.74 -26.19 -23.88
C ASP A 675 -3.78 -27.09 -24.56
N PRO A 676 -3.36 -28.16 -25.28
CA PRO A 676 -4.28 -28.98 -26.06
C PRO A 676 -5.36 -29.67 -25.22
N LEU A 677 -5.03 -30.09 -23.98
CA LEU A 677 -5.98 -30.74 -23.08
C LEU A 677 -7.04 -29.78 -22.56
N LEU A 678 -6.62 -28.58 -22.13
CA LEU A 678 -7.54 -27.53 -21.68
C LEU A 678 -8.43 -27.07 -22.85
N THR A 679 -7.84 -26.79 -24.00
CA THR A 679 -8.57 -26.36 -25.21
C THR A 679 -9.61 -27.38 -25.64
N LYS A 680 -9.21 -28.67 -25.68
CA LYS A 680 -10.11 -29.78 -26.01
C LYS A 680 -11.26 -29.91 -24.99
N ALA A 681 -10.96 -29.81 -23.69
CA ALA A 681 -11.98 -29.91 -22.64
C ALA A 681 -13.10 -28.88 -22.82
N TYR A 682 -12.72 -27.63 -23.09
CA TYR A 682 -13.71 -26.58 -23.32
C TYR A 682 -14.44 -26.69 -24.67
N ALA A 683 -13.78 -27.20 -25.72
CA ALA A 683 -14.43 -27.43 -27.02
C ALA A 683 -15.45 -28.58 -26.97
N GLU A 684 -15.21 -29.60 -26.14
CA GLU A 684 -16.07 -30.77 -25.96
C GLU A 684 -17.00 -30.64 -24.74
N GLU A 685 -17.07 -29.47 -24.11
CA GLU A 685 -17.90 -29.17 -22.90
C GLU A 685 -17.64 -30.11 -21.71
N ILE A 686 -16.40 -30.65 -21.61
CA ILE A 686 -16.01 -31.51 -20.50
C ILE A 686 -15.76 -30.67 -19.27
N ASP A 687 -16.29 -31.10 -18.11
CA ASP A 687 -16.00 -30.43 -16.82
C ASP A 687 -14.51 -30.48 -16.49
N ILE A 688 -13.86 -29.31 -16.53
CA ILE A 688 -12.41 -29.18 -16.34
C ILE A 688 -11.94 -29.66 -14.95
N HIS A 689 -12.76 -29.52 -13.92
CA HIS A 689 -12.39 -29.98 -12.58
C HIS A 689 -12.45 -31.51 -12.49
N THR A 690 -13.42 -32.13 -13.15
CA THR A 690 -13.52 -33.59 -13.28
C THR A 690 -12.35 -34.15 -14.10
N MET A 691 -12.01 -33.52 -15.22
CA MET A 691 -10.87 -33.91 -16.02
C MET A 691 -9.55 -33.75 -15.23
N THR A 692 -9.34 -32.65 -14.57
CA THR A 692 -8.15 -32.44 -13.71
C THR A 692 -8.07 -33.46 -12.60
N ALA A 693 -9.20 -33.81 -11.95
CA ALA A 693 -9.22 -34.87 -10.93
C ALA A 693 -8.78 -36.21 -11.49
N SER A 694 -9.27 -36.57 -12.67
CA SER A 694 -8.86 -37.79 -13.35
C SER A 694 -7.36 -37.80 -13.66
N GLU A 695 -6.85 -36.72 -14.23
CA GLU A 695 -5.45 -36.59 -14.65
C GLU A 695 -4.44 -36.47 -13.50
N VAL A 696 -4.81 -35.76 -12.43
CA VAL A 696 -3.91 -35.46 -11.30
C VAL A 696 -4.02 -36.51 -10.19
N PHE A 697 -5.24 -36.99 -9.89
CA PHE A 697 -5.46 -37.94 -8.81
C PHE A 697 -5.59 -39.39 -9.31
N GLY A 698 -5.77 -39.60 -10.64
CA GLY A 698 -5.90 -40.92 -11.23
C GLY A 698 -7.27 -41.59 -10.99
N VAL A 699 -8.32 -40.79 -10.71
CA VAL A 699 -9.69 -41.29 -10.50
C VAL A 699 -10.43 -41.32 -11.83
N PRO A 700 -10.98 -42.48 -12.25
CA PRO A 700 -11.79 -42.53 -13.44
C PRO A 700 -12.98 -41.56 -13.39
N ILE A 701 -13.32 -40.96 -14.55
CA ILE A 701 -14.41 -39.96 -14.64
C ILE A 701 -15.75 -40.53 -14.15
N GLU A 702 -16.01 -41.81 -14.41
CA GLU A 702 -17.24 -42.51 -14.03
C GLU A 702 -17.37 -42.67 -12.48
N ASN A 703 -16.25 -42.60 -11.75
CA ASN A 703 -16.20 -42.75 -10.30
C ASN A 703 -15.97 -41.42 -9.57
N MET A 704 -16.17 -40.29 -10.28
CA MET A 704 -15.91 -38.96 -9.71
C MET A 704 -16.95 -38.57 -8.65
N ASP A 705 -16.50 -38.38 -7.40
CA ASP A 705 -17.32 -37.83 -6.36
C ASP A 705 -17.15 -36.29 -6.21
N LYS A 706 -18.07 -35.67 -5.45
CA LYS A 706 -18.08 -34.21 -5.22
C LYS A 706 -16.83 -33.73 -4.48
N GLU A 707 -16.27 -34.53 -3.59
CA GLU A 707 -15.12 -34.20 -2.78
C GLU A 707 -13.85 -34.17 -3.63
N THR A 708 -13.61 -35.23 -4.41
CA THR A 708 -12.46 -35.35 -5.33
C THR A 708 -12.51 -34.24 -6.40
N ARG A 709 -13.71 -33.97 -6.96
CA ARG A 709 -13.89 -32.84 -7.86
C ARG A 709 -13.63 -31.49 -7.18
N GLY A 710 -14.05 -31.31 -5.92
CA GLY A 710 -13.78 -30.13 -5.10
C GLY A 710 -12.28 -29.93 -4.85
N ARG A 711 -11.53 -31.00 -4.57
CA ARG A 711 -10.07 -30.97 -4.42
C ARG A 711 -9.38 -30.55 -5.73
N ALA A 712 -9.82 -31.07 -6.88
CA ALA A 712 -9.31 -30.66 -8.18
C ALA A 712 -9.63 -29.20 -8.52
N LYS A 713 -10.81 -28.72 -8.12
CA LYS A 713 -11.14 -27.28 -8.21
C LYS A 713 -10.15 -26.42 -7.43
N ALA A 714 -9.78 -26.82 -6.21
CA ALA A 714 -8.77 -26.13 -5.40
C ALA A 714 -7.38 -26.15 -6.05
N VAL A 715 -6.99 -27.27 -6.72
CA VAL A 715 -5.74 -27.37 -7.47
C VAL A 715 -5.76 -26.46 -8.69
N ASN A 716 -6.82 -26.48 -9.50
CA ASN A 716 -6.94 -25.62 -10.68
C ASN A 716 -6.80 -24.13 -10.35
N PHE A 717 -7.63 -23.65 -9.41
CA PHE A 717 -7.55 -22.25 -8.99
C PHE A 717 -6.26 -21.93 -8.25
N GLY A 718 -5.77 -22.85 -7.41
CA GLY A 718 -4.50 -22.68 -6.73
C GLY A 718 -3.34 -22.45 -7.70
N ILE A 719 -3.28 -23.23 -8.79
CA ILE A 719 -2.22 -23.11 -9.81
C ILE A 719 -2.36 -21.80 -10.59
N VAL A 720 -3.58 -21.41 -10.98
CA VAL A 720 -3.85 -20.10 -11.61
C VAL A 720 -3.32 -18.95 -10.74
N TYR A 721 -3.53 -19.04 -9.42
CA TYR A 721 -3.09 -18.02 -8.48
C TYR A 721 -1.65 -18.23 -7.96
N GLY A 722 -0.91 -19.18 -8.50
CA GLY A 722 0.49 -19.43 -8.15
C GLY A 722 0.69 -19.98 -6.74
N ILE A 723 -0.20 -20.86 -6.26
CA ILE A 723 -0.14 -21.47 -4.92
C ILE A 723 1.15 -22.27 -4.74
N SER A 724 1.78 -22.13 -3.58
CA SER A 724 2.91 -22.98 -3.19
C SER A 724 2.45 -24.35 -2.71
N ALA A 725 3.35 -25.35 -2.72
CA ALA A 725 3.06 -26.68 -2.18
C ALA A 725 2.64 -26.62 -0.68
N PHE A 726 3.16 -25.65 0.07
CA PHE A 726 2.75 -25.39 1.45
C PHE A 726 1.30 -24.85 1.52
N GLY A 727 0.94 -23.88 0.69
CA GLY A 727 -0.42 -23.33 0.66
C GLY A 727 -1.46 -24.38 0.23
N LEU A 728 -1.14 -25.16 -0.82
CA LEU A 728 -2.02 -26.24 -1.29
C LEU A 728 -2.19 -27.34 -0.23
N ALA A 729 -1.13 -27.70 0.48
CA ALA A 729 -1.17 -28.67 1.57
C ALA A 729 -2.11 -28.21 2.69
N ALA A 730 -2.00 -26.95 3.11
CA ALA A 730 -2.88 -26.36 4.12
C ALA A 730 -4.35 -26.32 3.66
N GLN A 731 -4.61 -25.95 2.40
CA GLN A 731 -5.97 -25.85 1.85
C GLN A 731 -6.66 -27.21 1.70
N LEU A 732 -5.92 -28.25 1.35
CA LEU A 732 -6.47 -29.60 1.14
C LEU A 732 -6.37 -30.50 2.38
N GLY A 733 -5.68 -30.06 3.46
CA GLY A 733 -5.45 -30.86 4.64
C GLY A 733 -4.55 -32.08 4.41
N ILE A 734 -3.57 -32.00 3.48
CA ILE A 734 -2.68 -33.10 3.06
C ILE A 734 -1.22 -32.79 3.38
N PRO A 735 -0.33 -33.80 3.41
CA PRO A 735 1.11 -33.57 3.54
C PRO A 735 1.68 -32.70 2.40
N GLN A 736 2.66 -31.85 2.72
CA GLN A 736 3.29 -30.97 1.73
C GLN A 736 3.95 -31.72 0.57
N SER A 737 4.48 -32.94 0.83
CA SER A 737 5.05 -33.82 -0.20
C SER A 737 4.01 -34.26 -1.22
N GLU A 738 2.79 -34.54 -0.76
CA GLU A 738 1.66 -34.92 -1.62
C GLU A 738 1.17 -33.74 -2.45
N ALA A 739 1.02 -32.55 -1.84
CA ALA A 739 0.68 -31.32 -2.53
C ALA A 739 1.71 -30.97 -3.61
N LYS A 740 3.00 -31.16 -3.34
CA LYS A 740 4.07 -30.99 -4.33
C LYS A 740 3.93 -31.96 -5.50
N ALA A 741 3.65 -33.24 -5.21
CA ALA A 741 3.43 -34.25 -6.24
C ALA A 741 2.21 -33.93 -7.12
N TYR A 742 1.13 -33.35 -6.57
CA TYR A 742 -0.03 -32.91 -7.34
C TYR A 742 0.34 -31.76 -8.29
N ILE A 743 1.08 -30.75 -7.82
CA ILE A 743 1.54 -29.63 -8.65
C ILE A 743 2.46 -30.12 -9.78
N GLU A 744 3.41 -31.01 -9.49
CA GLU A 744 4.33 -31.57 -10.48
C GLU A 744 3.56 -32.39 -11.55
N ARG A 745 2.58 -33.21 -11.14
CA ARG A 745 1.73 -33.99 -12.03
C ARG A 745 0.84 -33.11 -12.89
N TYR A 746 0.26 -32.04 -12.32
CA TYR A 746 -0.50 -31.06 -13.07
C TYR A 746 0.35 -30.45 -14.21
N PHE A 747 1.53 -29.94 -13.91
CA PHE A 747 2.41 -29.35 -14.91
C PHE A 747 3.02 -30.35 -15.91
N SER A 748 3.09 -31.63 -15.56
CA SER A 748 3.48 -32.68 -16.51
C SER A 748 2.38 -32.97 -17.53
N ARG A 749 1.12 -32.79 -17.15
CA ARG A 749 -0.05 -33.02 -18.03
C ARG A 749 -0.41 -31.76 -18.83
N TYR A 750 -0.37 -30.58 -18.18
CA TYR A 750 -0.69 -29.29 -18.79
C TYR A 750 0.60 -28.52 -19.10
N GLN A 751 1.36 -29.01 -20.09
CA GLN A 751 2.67 -28.40 -20.41
C GLN A 751 2.54 -26.98 -20.95
N GLY A 752 1.50 -26.70 -21.74
CA GLY A 752 1.23 -25.37 -22.26
C GLY A 752 1.01 -24.32 -21.14
N VAL A 753 0.43 -24.75 -20.00
CA VAL A 753 0.27 -23.88 -18.84
C VAL A 753 1.62 -23.55 -18.22
N ARG A 754 2.52 -24.53 -18.09
CA ARG A 754 3.89 -24.27 -17.60
C ARG A 754 4.63 -23.28 -18.50
N GLU A 755 4.61 -23.52 -19.81
CA GLU A 755 5.25 -22.65 -20.79
C GLU A 755 4.68 -21.22 -20.78
N PHE A 756 3.37 -21.08 -20.58
CA PHE A 756 2.74 -19.76 -20.42
C PHE A 756 3.28 -19.03 -19.19
N ILE A 757 3.37 -19.70 -18.04
CA ILE A 757 3.89 -19.11 -16.80
C ILE A 757 5.35 -18.68 -16.99
N GLU A 758 6.21 -19.57 -17.49
CA GLU A 758 7.64 -19.30 -17.69
C GLU A 758 7.86 -18.13 -18.66
N ARG A 759 7.16 -18.11 -19.79
CA ARG A 759 7.21 -17.03 -20.77
C ARG A 759 6.72 -15.69 -20.19
N THR A 760 5.63 -15.70 -19.41
CA THR A 760 5.10 -14.50 -18.77
C THR A 760 6.09 -13.93 -17.77
N LEU A 761 6.72 -14.76 -16.94
CA LEU A 761 7.74 -14.32 -15.98
C LEU A 761 9.00 -13.79 -16.67
N GLU A 762 9.47 -14.46 -17.73
CA GLU A 762 10.63 -14.00 -18.49
C GLU A 762 10.37 -12.64 -19.15
N GLN A 763 9.21 -12.48 -19.76
CA GLN A 763 8.80 -11.22 -20.36
C GLN A 763 8.67 -10.11 -19.30
N THR A 764 8.04 -10.41 -18.14
CA THR A 764 7.90 -9.44 -17.05
C THR A 764 9.26 -9.00 -16.50
N ARG A 765 10.24 -9.91 -16.37
CA ARG A 765 11.61 -9.55 -15.95
C ARG A 765 12.31 -8.60 -16.94
N ARG A 766 12.08 -8.81 -18.25
CA ARG A 766 12.64 -7.95 -19.28
C ARG A 766 11.98 -6.56 -19.32
N ASP A 767 10.66 -6.52 -19.20
CA ASP A 767 9.85 -5.31 -19.48
C ASP A 767 9.48 -4.54 -18.19
N GLY A 768 9.76 -5.09 -17.00
CA GLY A 768 9.38 -4.51 -15.70
C GLY A 768 7.86 -4.44 -15.46
N SER A 769 7.06 -4.95 -16.39
CA SER A 769 5.59 -4.86 -16.37
C SER A 769 4.95 -6.05 -17.06
N VAL A 770 3.65 -6.24 -16.83
CA VAL A 770 2.84 -7.26 -17.51
C VAL A 770 1.62 -6.60 -18.15
N ARG A 771 1.06 -7.23 -19.21
CA ARG A 771 -0.08 -6.69 -19.96
C ARG A 771 -1.24 -7.68 -20.03
N THR A 772 -2.47 -7.14 -20.09
CA THR A 772 -3.66 -7.92 -20.47
C THR A 772 -3.69 -8.16 -21.98
N MET A 773 -4.63 -8.96 -22.43
CA MET A 773 -4.89 -9.21 -23.86
C MET A 773 -5.19 -7.91 -24.64
N PHE A 774 -5.80 -6.94 -24.01
CA PHE A 774 -6.16 -5.65 -24.60
C PHE A 774 -5.07 -4.57 -24.46
N GLY A 775 -3.97 -4.90 -23.76
CA GLY A 775 -2.82 -4.02 -23.61
C GLY A 775 -2.77 -3.25 -22.29
N ARG A 776 -3.73 -3.43 -21.34
CA ARG A 776 -3.66 -2.80 -20.01
C ARG A 776 -2.36 -3.20 -19.32
N VAL A 777 -1.60 -2.21 -18.87
CA VAL A 777 -0.27 -2.37 -18.26
C VAL A 777 -0.39 -2.44 -16.75
N ARG A 778 0.41 -3.33 -16.14
CA ARG A 778 0.65 -3.31 -14.69
C ARG A 778 2.14 -3.41 -14.43
N PRO A 779 2.78 -2.39 -13.83
CA PRO A 779 4.16 -2.46 -13.37
C PRO A 779 4.36 -3.52 -12.28
N ILE A 780 5.49 -4.24 -12.33
CA ILE A 780 5.87 -5.30 -11.37
C ILE A 780 7.29 -5.02 -10.86
N PRO A 781 7.50 -4.04 -9.99
CA PRO A 781 8.84 -3.57 -9.59
C PRO A 781 9.67 -4.62 -8.85
N ASP A 782 9.04 -5.53 -8.09
CA ASP A 782 9.72 -6.53 -7.27
C ASP A 782 10.03 -7.86 -7.99
N ILE A 783 9.89 -7.94 -9.32
CA ILE A 783 10.04 -9.20 -10.09
C ILE A 783 11.47 -9.78 -10.00
N GLU A 784 12.48 -8.94 -9.81
CA GLU A 784 13.89 -9.32 -9.63
C GLU A 784 14.38 -9.19 -8.18
N SER A 785 13.47 -9.01 -7.22
CA SER A 785 13.82 -8.84 -5.81
C SER A 785 14.68 -10.01 -5.30
N ARG A 786 15.75 -9.71 -4.57
CA ARG A 786 16.57 -10.73 -3.90
C ARG A 786 15.82 -11.41 -2.76
N ASN A 787 14.78 -10.77 -2.22
CA ASN A 787 13.91 -11.36 -1.21
C ASN A 787 12.96 -12.36 -1.86
N GLY A 788 13.08 -13.65 -1.50
CA GLY A 788 12.28 -14.74 -2.06
C GLY A 788 10.77 -14.56 -1.87
N ASN A 789 10.32 -13.99 -0.74
CA ASN A 789 8.89 -13.78 -0.48
C ASN A 789 8.31 -12.69 -1.39
N GLN A 790 9.05 -11.60 -1.59
CA GLN A 790 8.64 -10.50 -2.47
C GLN A 790 8.66 -10.91 -3.92
N ARG A 791 9.77 -11.53 -4.36
CA ARG A 791 9.85 -12.08 -5.71
C ARG A 791 8.72 -13.07 -5.96
N GLY A 792 8.43 -13.97 -5.01
CA GLY A 792 7.31 -14.91 -5.14
C GLY A 792 5.94 -14.22 -5.18
N PHE A 793 5.74 -13.11 -4.46
CA PHE A 793 4.54 -12.29 -4.59
C PHE A 793 4.46 -11.61 -5.97
N ALA A 794 5.56 -11.01 -6.43
CA ALA A 794 5.66 -10.37 -7.74
C ALA A 794 5.44 -11.37 -8.89
N GLU A 795 6.02 -12.57 -8.81
CA GLU A 795 5.81 -13.66 -9.78
C GLU A 795 4.34 -14.09 -9.84
N ARG A 796 3.68 -14.27 -8.70
CA ARG A 796 2.24 -14.55 -8.67
C ARG A 796 1.42 -13.41 -9.28
N THR A 797 1.73 -12.18 -8.95
CA THR A 797 1.08 -10.99 -9.50
C THR A 797 1.24 -10.91 -11.01
N ALA A 798 2.45 -11.19 -11.53
CA ALA A 798 2.75 -11.20 -12.95
C ALA A 798 1.93 -12.25 -13.72
N VAL A 799 1.78 -13.45 -13.16
CA VAL A 799 1.02 -14.54 -13.80
C VAL A 799 -0.50 -14.30 -13.75
N ASN A 800 -1.00 -13.74 -12.63
CA ASN A 800 -2.44 -13.51 -12.43
C ASN A 800 -2.96 -12.32 -13.24
N THR A 801 -2.15 -11.28 -13.43
CA THR A 801 -2.61 -10.04 -14.07
C THR A 801 -3.15 -10.24 -15.50
N PRO A 802 -2.52 -11.01 -16.41
CA PRO A 802 -3.07 -11.27 -17.72
C PRO A 802 -4.45 -11.94 -17.68
N LEU A 803 -4.67 -12.84 -16.73
CA LEU A 803 -5.94 -13.59 -16.60
C LEU A 803 -7.03 -12.71 -15.98
N GLN A 804 -6.80 -12.18 -14.76
CA GLN A 804 -7.76 -11.35 -14.04
C GLN A 804 -8.04 -10.04 -14.76
N GLY A 805 -7.00 -9.38 -15.27
CA GLY A 805 -7.16 -8.12 -15.98
C GLY A 805 -7.88 -8.28 -17.31
N THR A 806 -7.62 -9.37 -18.06
CA THR A 806 -8.37 -9.66 -19.29
C THR A 806 -9.83 -9.98 -18.98
N ALA A 807 -10.12 -10.75 -17.92
CA ALA A 807 -11.50 -11.00 -17.48
C ALA A 807 -12.22 -9.68 -17.14
N ALA A 808 -11.55 -8.75 -16.45
CA ALA A 808 -12.09 -7.43 -16.16
C ALA A 808 -12.33 -6.59 -17.43
N ASP A 809 -11.43 -6.64 -18.39
CA ASP A 809 -11.60 -5.95 -19.68
C ASP A 809 -12.77 -6.55 -20.49
N LEU A 810 -12.94 -7.87 -20.48
CA LEU A 810 -14.03 -8.56 -21.18
C LEU A 810 -15.40 -8.17 -20.63
N ILE A 811 -15.58 -8.20 -19.32
CA ILE A 811 -16.87 -7.83 -18.73
C ILE A 811 -17.19 -6.35 -18.97
N LYS A 812 -16.21 -5.45 -18.94
CA LYS A 812 -16.37 -4.04 -19.29
C LYS A 812 -16.82 -3.86 -20.74
N LEU A 813 -16.20 -4.57 -21.66
CA LEU A 813 -16.58 -4.54 -23.08
C LEU A 813 -18.02 -5.08 -23.28
N ALA A 814 -18.39 -6.17 -22.60
CA ALA A 814 -19.75 -6.69 -22.62
C ALA A 814 -20.75 -5.67 -22.07
N MET A 815 -20.45 -5.01 -20.94
CA MET A 815 -21.29 -3.94 -20.37
C MET A 815 -21.53 -2.81 -21.38
N ILE A 816 -20.46 -2.34 -22.05
CA ILE A 816 -20.54 -1.28 -23.07
C ILE A 816 -21.41 -1.71 -24.26
N ALA A 817 -21.22 -2.95 -24.74
CA ALA A 817 -21.94 -3.48 -25.89
C ALA A 817 -23.44 -3.67 -25.56
N ILE A 818 -23.76 -4.23 -24.40
CA ILE A 818 -25.14 -4.44 -23.93
C ILE A 818 -25.83 -3.07 -23.75
N ASP A 819 -25.22 -2.14 -23.04
CA ASP A 819 -25.81 -0.81 -22.76
C ASP A 819 -26.07 -0.03 -24.06
N ARG A 820 -25.15 -0.11 -25.03
CA ARG A 820 -25.36 0.48 -26.37
C ARG A 820 -26.60 -0.13 -27.02
N LYS A 821 -26.75 -1.47 -27.02
CA LYS A 821 -27.90 -2.15 -27.62
C LYS A 821 -29.22 -1.85 -26.92
N LEU A 822 -29.23 -1.78 -25.58
CA LEU A 822 -30.39 -1.34 -24.80
C LEU A 822 -30.85 0.07 -25.22
N THR A 823 -29.89 0.98 -25.38
CA THR A 823 -30.14 2.37 -25.78
C THR A 823 -30.64 2.46 -27.22
N GLU A 824 -29.99 1.79 -28.18
CA GLU A 824 -30.33 1.77 -29.60
C GLU A 824 -31.77 1.21 -29.84
N ARG A 825 -32.10 0.11 -29.12
CA ARG A 825 -33.40 -0.53 -29.22
C ARG A 825 -34.48 0.12 -28.36
N LYS A 826 -34.13 1.11 -27.53
CA LYS A 826 -34.99 1.81 -26.57
C LYS A 826 -35.71 0.86 -25.59
N LEU A 827 -34.96 -0.17 -25.15
CA LEU A 827 -35.46 -1.13 -24.18
C LEU A 827 -35.55 -0.50 -22.79
N LYS A 828 -36.47 -0.97 -21.96
CA LYS A 828 -36.70 -0.48 -20.58
C LYS A 828 -35.84 -1.23 -19.54
N THR A 829 -35.26 -2.34 -19.94
CA THR A 829 -34.30 -3.12 -19.13
C THR A 829 -33.15 -2.26 -18.66
N ARG A 830 -32.76 -2.40 -17.41
CA ARG A 830 -31.67 -1.65 -16.77
C ARG A 830 -30.60 -2.60 -16.26
N MET A 831 -29.35 -2.34 -16.58
CA MET A 831 -28.23 -2.94 -15.87
C MET A 831 -28.10 -2.24 -14.51
N VAL A 832 -28.14 -2.98 -13.40
CA VAL A 832 -28.24 -2.38 -12.05
C VAL A 832 -27.04 -2.68 -11.18
N LEU A 833 -26.31 -3.77 -11.43
CA LEU A 833 -25.17 -4.15 -10.61
C LEU A 833 -24.15 -4.98 -11.41
N GLN A 834 -22.87 -4.84 -11.07
CA GLN A 834 -21.77 -5.70 -11.50
C GLN A 834 -21.05 -6.24 -10.27
N VAL A 835 -20.92 -7.56 -10.16
CA VAL A 835 -20.27 -8.23 -9.03
C VAL A 835 -19.34 -9.32 -9.55
N HIS A 836 -18.02 -9.16 -9.40
CA HIS A 836 -17.01 -10.07 -9.94
C HIS A 836 -17.18 -10.30 -11.45
N ASP A 837 -17.64 -11.46 -11.87
CA ASP A 837 -17.85 -11.85 -13.28
C ASP A 837 -19.34 -11.87 -13.66
N GLU A 838 -20.23 -11.37 -12.74
CA GLU A 838 -21.70 -11.34 -12.84
C GLU A 838 -22.21 -9.94 -13.18
N LEU A 839 -23.19 -9.86 -14.08
CA LEU A 839 -24.01 -8.68 -14.38
C LEU A 839 -25.43 -8.93 -13.93
N LEU A 840 -26.02 -7.97 -13.20
CA LEU A 840 -27.41 -8.03 -12.74
C LEU A 840 -28.26 -7.00 -13.49
N PHE A 841 -29.40 -7.44 -14.00
CA PHE A 841 -30.34 -6.61 -14.74
C PHE A 841 -31.72 -6.64 -14.08
N GLU A 842 -32.46 -5.55 -14.24
CA GLU A 842 -33.89 -5.47 -13.95
C GLU A 842 -34.64 -5.46 -15.29
N VAL A 843 -35.42 -6.52 -15.55
CA VAL A 843 -35.98 -6.82 -16.86
C VAL A 843 -37.53 -6.80 -16.80
N PRO A 844 -38.24 -5.95 -17.58
CA PRO A 844 -39.67 -6.04 -17.77
C PRO A 844 -40.11 -7.40 -18.34
N ALA A 845 -41.26 -7.88 -17.90
CA ALA A 845 -41.71 -9.21 -18.31
C ALA A 845 -41.95 -9.36 -19.84
N ASP A 846 -42.21 -8.24 -20.53
CA ASP A 846 -42.39 -8.20 -21.99
C ASP A 846 -41.05 -8.18 -22.77
N GLU A 847 -39.90 -7.92 -22.10
CA GLU A 847 -38.60 -7.89 -22.72
C GLU A 847 -37.75 -9.17 -22.46
N THR A 848 -38.23 -10.09 -21.61
CA THR A 848 -37.46 -11.24 -21.09
C THR A 848 -36.75 -12.04 -22.18
N ALA A 849 -37.43 -12.49 -23.22
CA ALA A 849 -36.83 -13.34 -24.27
C ALA A 849 -35.80 -12.57 -25.14
N GLU A 850 -36.10 -11.30 -25.46
CA GLU A 850 -35.17 -10.45 -26.22
C GLU A 850 -33.90 -10.16 -25.42
N ILE A 851 -34.07 -9.89 -24.13
CA ILE A 851 -32.92 -9.58 -23.25
C ILE A 851 -32.04 -10.82 -23.01
N GLU A 852 -32.63 -11.99 -22.81
CA GLU A 852 -31.86 -13.24 -22.66
C GLU A 852 -30.94 -13.46 -23.87
N GLU A 853 -31.49 -13.37 -25.09
CA GLU A 853 -30.73 -13.54 -26.32
C GLU A 853 -29.66 -12.44 -26.49
N LEU A 854 -30.04 -11.18 -26.23
CA LEU A 854 -29.12 -10.04 -26.35
C LEU A 854 -27.93 -10.16 -25.38
N VAL A 855 -28.19 -10.38 -24.08
CA VAL A 855 -27.14 -10.47 -23.07
C VAL A 855 -26.21 -11.65 -23.33
N ARG A 856 -26.76 -12.83 -23.65
CA ARG A 856 -25.98 -14.01 -24.03
C ARG A 856 -25.07 -13.72 -25.21
N THR A 857 -25.65 -13.17 -26.29
CA THR A 857 -24.91 -12.89 -27.53
C THR A 857 -23.77 -11.88 -27.30
N GLU A 858 -24.01 -10.79 -26.57
CA GLU A 858 -23.00 -9.76 -26.33
C GLU A 858 -21.91 -10.22 -25.33
N MET A 859 -22.23 -11.04 -24.35
CA MET A 859 -21.25 -11.62 -23.43
C MET A 859 -20.39 -12.68 -24.10
N GLU A 860 -21.01 -13.66 -24.76
CA GLU A 860 -20.27 -14.77 -25.37
C GLU A 860 -19.51 -14.35 -26.64
N GLY A 861 -20.04 -13.35 -27.38
CA GLY A 861 -19.45 -12.82 -28.59
C GLY A 861 -18.51 -11.63 -28.42
N VAL A 862 -18.20 -11.22 -27.19
CA VAL A 862 -17.41 -10.01 -26.91
C VAL A 862 -16.01 -10.03 -27.53
N VAL A 863 -15.41 -11.20 -27.67
CA VAL A 863 -14.12 -11.44 -28.31
C VAL A 863 -14.01 -12.90 -28.78
N GLU A 864 -13.26 -13.13 -29.83
CA GLU A 864 -12.94 -14.48 -30.30
C GLU A 864 -11.73 -15.05 -29.55
N LEU A 865 -11.94 -16.13 -28.78
CA LEU A 865 -10.91 -16.88 -28.07
C LEU A 865 -10.69 -18.26 -28.73
N LYS A 866 -9.60 -18.93 -28.34
CA LYS A 866 -9.35 -20.33 -28.74
C LYS A 866 -10.34 -21.32 -28.12
N VAL A 867 -11.09 -20.90 -27.12
CA VAL A 867 -12.13 -21.65 -26.42
C VAL A 867 -13.38 -20.80 -26.34
N PRO A 868 -14.61 -21.35 -26.36
CA PRO A 868 -15.82 -20.56 -26.31
C PRO A 868 -15.94 -19.85 -24.96
N LEU A 869 -16.40 -18.59 -24.96
CA LEU A 869 -16.95 -17.95 -23.77
C LEU A 869 -18.39 -18.47 -23.57
N VAL A 870 -18.78 -18.67 -22.32
CA VAL A 870 -20.12 -19.13 -21.95
C VAL A 870 -20.63 -18.25 -20.81
N ALA A 871 -21.85 -17.75 -20.95
CA ALA A 871 -22.56 -16.99 -19.95
C ALA A 871 -23.74 -17.81 -19.40
N ASP A 872 -23.74 -18.05 -18.10
CA ASP A 872 -24.83 -18.70 -17.38
C ASP A 872 -25.87 -17.62 -17.03
N LEU A 873 -27.12 -17.75 -17.52
CA LEU A 873 -28.20 -16.80 -17.31
C LEU A 873 -29.30 -17.42 -16.44
N GLY A 874 -29.77 -16.65 -15.45
CA GLY A 874 -30.85 -17.04 -14.56
C GLY A 874 -31.85 -15.90 -14.29
N PHE A 875 -33.13 -16.19 -14.32
CA PHE A 875 -34.20 -15.25 -13.96
C PHE A 875 -34.79 -15.57 -12.60
N GLY A 876 -35.07 -14.54 -11.79
CA GLY A 876 -35.68 -14.71 -10.48
C GLY A 876 -36.34 -13.46 -9.95
N ALA A 877 -37.11 -13.61 -8.89
CA ALA A 877 -37.79 -12.49 -8.21
C ALA A 877 -36.83 -11.70 -7.30
N ASN A 878 -35.73 -12.32 -6.90
CA ASN A 878 -34.71 -11.75 -6.03
C ASN A 878 -33.32 -12.32 -6.38
N TRP A 879 -32.28 -11.72 -5.86
CA TRP A 879 -30.89 -12.08 -6.20
C TRP A 879 -30.38 -13.43 -5.65
N ARG A 880 -31.06 -14.00 -4.64
CA ARG A 880 -30.73 -15.35 -4.14
C ARG A 880 -31.20 -16.46 -5.09
N ASP A 881 -32.32 -16.25 -5.77
CA ASP A 881 -33.01 -17.28 -6.55
C ASP A 881 -32.51 -17.34 -8.02
N LEU A 882 -31.37 -16.67 -8.32
CA LEU A 882 -30.69 -16.57 -9.61
C LEU A 882 -29.61 -17.62 -9.77
#